data_eb289a13d7edefe5721ae2fac9a698d1
#
_entry.id   eb289a13d7edefe5721ae2fac9a698d1
#
_cell.length_a   1.000
_cell.length_b   1.000
_cell.length_c   1.000
_cell.angle_alpha   90.00
_cell.angle_beta   90.00
_cell.angle_gamma   90.00
#
_symmetry.space_group_name_H-M   'P 1'
#
loop_
_entity.id
_entity.type
_entity.pdbx_description
1 polymer ?
#
loop_
_entity_poly.entity_id
_entity_poly.type
_entity_poly.pdbx_seq_one_letter_code
_entity_poly.pdbx_strand_id
1 'polypeptide(L)'
;MSTLKIESTDLPKYLLLILYIITGSLSNYGAIDILAPQWIYLGAINILSCLYFLFFSPNTLSTAFRPLFKSVFIYLYLFYIVWNALSYFYAINPVETLINLPRVGNTFFAIFFCYFLIYNLPNKFFFISRLFLLFLIAELAAYYNDFVTVYPKEGLNVIAIKGFAGNKNITAASIAFKLPFVLYLLHSLKRPLYRFGLVVVLFGGVLAVSLIEARAAILSSLVVFLLFLLFQVYLLVIKHYTIQKGLINIGLTILPYLIALFFNLTLSSTANKGAITDTVGRIAFTEESSNGRFQYWGDALDYVKKHPIFASGLGNWKIASISQGKEHISGYTVPYHAHNDFIHVFTETGILGGLAYIGLFVCLTFYLLILLYNKYKAQGILELQYFFLLLPFIVYGIDAGLNFPVARPLMQSSLALFAGLILGLYLDTNNKEQPILSPKPLLQKSILALILLLLIPGLAVHIISFRSLQKQGPLLYEFNNAQYNLTRAQLDDISHDFPNLTETAMPIKSMKARYYYLQGNKEEAHKMALEGSKDNPQIFFGENLKAQFLLQEGKIDSAYVYAKKAFEGLPNNMPHYDMYMKTLVAKREVTTIDEVFETVRALAGDTKIIWTIYIRSLAQTRSLGDPFAMDKAATAYQLYPKDETIFSLYRMLTYGQQRMVEAEQLNVQAAEAYNNKDFITAARLFQQCFDKDPMQHTYSLNAGLAFYEGKQFDQAIQYFDLALTSKNEDTKERALRYKGLSLYQAGRGPQACAVFLKLKNQYPKRMYQQEFQKYCFSNTNN
;
A
#
# COMPACT_ATOMS: atom_id res chain seq x y z
N MET A 1 -18.86 27.17 -35.07
CA MET A 1 -18.07 27.37 -33.84
C MET A 1 -18.41 28.75 -33.30
N SER A 2 -19.26 28.86 -32.31
CA SER A 2 -19.27 30.08 -31.51
C SER A 2 -17.92 30.16 -30.83
N THR A 3 -17.08 31.08 -31.22
CA THR A 3 -15.94 31.52 -30.41
C THR A 3 -16.54 31.79 -29.02
N LEU A 4 -16.04 31.12 -27.99
CA LEU A 4 -16.31 31.49 -26.60
C LEU A 4 -15.86 32.96 -26.47
N LYS A 5 -16.77 33.92 -26.66
CA LYS A 5 -16.52 35.29 -26.22
C LYS A 5 -16.55 35.23 -24.71
N ILE A 6 -15.38 35.07 -24.12
CA ILE A 6 -15.20 35.20 -22.68
C ILE A 6 -15.38 36.67 -22.38
N GLU A 7 -16.48 37.00 -21.73
CA GLU A 7 -16.63 38.35 -21.16
C GLU A 7 -15.55 38.52 -20.10
N SER A 8 -14.92 39.66 -20.01
CA SER A 8 -13.88 39.95 -19.04
C SER A 8 -14.34 39.71 -17.58
N THR A 9 -15.62 39.83 -17.33
CA THR A 9 -16.29 39.60 -16.05
C THR A 9 -16.32 38.12 -15.63
N ASP A 10 -16.22 37.16 -16.58
CA ASP A 10 -16.25 35.72 -16.29
C ASP A 10 -14.83 35.12 -16.18
N LEU A 11 -13.78 35.84 -16.53
CA LEU A 11 -12.39 35.35 -16.47
C LEU A 11 -12.01 34.77 -15.11
N PRO A 12 -12.34 35.41 -13.95
CA PRO A 12 -12.02 34.85 -12.65
C PRO A 12 -12.71 33.50 -12.37
N LYS A 13 -13.92 33.27 -12.87
CA LYS A 13 -14.64 31.98 -12.72
C LYS A 13 -13.88 30.87 -13.46
N TYR A 14 -13.43 31.15 -14.69
CA TYR A 14 -12.63 30.18 -15.46
C TYR A 14 -11.31 29.86 -14.78
N LEU A 15 -10.62 30.86 -14.24
CA LEU A 15 -9.37 30.68 -13.51
C LEU A 15 -9.58 29.84 -12.25
N LEU A 16 -10.62 30.09 -11.46
CA LEU A 16 -10.93 29.29 -10.26
C LEU A 16 -11.24 27.83 -10.63
N LEU A 17 -12.00 27.57 -11.71
CA LEU A 17 -12.26 26.21 -12.18
C LEU A 17 -10.99 25.49 -12.63
N ILE A 18 -10.04 26.20 -13.27
CA ILE A 18 -8.71 25.68 -13.60
C ILE A 18 -7.94 25.33 -12.33
N LEU A 19 -7.96 26.19 -11.31
CA LEU A 19 -7.28 25.91 -10.04
C LEU A 19 -7.83 24.66 -9.36
N TYR A 20 -9.16 24.42 -9.37
CA TYR A 20 -9.71 23.17 -8.82
C TYR A 20 -9.16 21.92 -9.49
N ILE A 21 -9.00 21.90 -10.80
CA ILE A 21 -8.56 20.69 -11.49
C ILE A 21 -7.06 20.39 -11.28
N ILE A 22 -6.24 21.41 -11.01
CA ILE A 22 -4.80 21.27 -10.79
C ILE A 22 -4.48 20.66 -9.41
N THR A 23 -5.46 20.50 -8.52
CA THR A 23 -5.27 19.99 -7.14
C THR A 23 -4.36 18.74 -7.09
N GLY A 24 -4.47 17.85 -8.04
CA GLY A 24 -3.71 16.59 -8.08
C GLY A 24 -2.27 16.69 -8.60
N SER A 25 -1.82 17.85 -9.09
CA SER A 25 -0.49 18.02 -9.68
C SER A 25 0.61 18.36 -8.67
N LEU A 26 0.25 18.52 -7.40
CA LEU A 26 1.19 18.92 -6.35
C LEU A 26 1.99 17.72 -5.85
N SER A 27 3.29 17.91 -5.65
CA SER A 27 4.20 16.92 -5.05
C SER A 27 4.07 16.89 -3.51
N ASN A 28 4.82 15.99 -2.87
CA ASN A 28 4.77 15.82 -1.40
C ASN A 28 5.54 16.89 -0.61
N TYR A 29 6.40 17.67 -1.26
CA TYR A 29 7.22 18.72 -0.62
C TYR A 29 7.91 18.26 0.68
N GLY A 30 8.44 17.04 0.68
CA GLY A 30 9.15 16.44 1.82
C GLY A 30 8.25 15.86 2.91
N ALA A 31 6.93 15.88 2.78
CA ALA A 31 6.04 15.12 3.65
C ALA A 31 6.01 13.64 3.26
N ILE A 32 5.74 12.77 4.22
CA ILE A 32 5.60 11.32 3.97
C ILE A 32 4.40 11.06 3.06
N ASP A 33 3.30 11.81 3.26
CA ASP A 33 2.07 11.69 2.48
C ASP A 33 1.97 12.78 1.41
N ILE A 34 1.79 12.37 0.15
CA ILE A 34 1.56 13.26 -1.00
C ILE A 34 0.21 13.98 -0.92
N LEU A 35 -0.74 13.47 -0.16
CA LEU A 35 -2.11 14.02 -0.09
C LEU A 35 -2.18 15.29 0.75
N ALA A 36 -1.29 15.43 1.74
CA ALA A 36 -1.33 16.55 2.67
C ALA A 36 -1.23 17.92 1.97
N PRO A 37 -0.25 18.19 1.06
CA PRO A 37 -0.21 19.46 0.33
C PRO A 37 -1.38 19.65 -0.61
N GLN A 38 -1.95 18.57 -1.17
CA GLN A 38 -3.13 18.64 -2.01
C GLN A 38 -4.38 19.07 -1.23
N TRP A 39 -4.55 18.62 0.04
CA TRP A 39 -5.63 19.09 0.91
C TRP A 39 -5.46 20.56 1.30
N ILE A 40 -4.23 21.02 1.56
CA ILE A 40 -3.94 22.45 1.80
C ILE A 40 -4.36 23.27 0.59
N TYR A 41 -3.96 22.84 -0.61
CA TYR A 41 -4.26 23.51 -1.84
C TYR A 41 -5.78 23.60 -2.11
N LEU A 42 -6.51 22.50 -1.95
CA LEU A 42 -7.96 22.48 -2.11
C LEU A 42 -8.66 23.42 -1.11
N GLY A 43 -8.23 23.43 0.15
CA GLY A 43 -8.71 24.37 1.17
C GLY A 43 -8.44 25.83 0.81
N ALA A 44 -7.24 26.14 0.30
CA ALA A 44 -6.89 27.48 -0.14
C ALA A 44 -7.76 27.97 -1.33
N ILE A 45 -8.03 27.07 -2.31
CA ILE A 45 -8.93 27.41 -3.43
C ILE A 45 -10.35 27.63 -2.97
N ASN A 46 -10.84 26.84 -2.01
CA ASN A 46 -12.14 27.06 -1.40
C ASN A 46 -12.22 28.45 -0.74
N ILE A 47 -11.19 28.88 -0.02
CA ILE A 47 -11.11 30.23 0.56
C ILE A 47 -11.10 31.29 -0.55
N LEU A 48 -10.28 31.14 -1.57
CA LEU A 48 -10.25 32.08 -2.71
C LEU A 48 -11.61 32.18 -3.42
N SER A 49 -12.28 31.06 -3.61
CA SER A 49 -13.63 31.02 -4.20
C SER A 49 -14.67 31.71 -3.29
N CYS A 50 -14.58 31.49 -1.99
CA CYS A 50 -15.42 32.16 -1.00
C CYS A 50 -15.24 33.69 -1.04
N LEU A 51 -14.00 34.17 -1.03
CA LEU A 51 -13.66 35.59 -1.11
C LEU A 51 -14.11 36.20 -2.45
N TYR A 52 -13.95 35.46 -3.55
CA TYR A 52 -14.45 35.91 -4.87
C TYR A 52 -15.95 36.15 -4.85
N PHE A 53 -16.77 35.23 -4.31
CA PHE A 53 -18.22 35.40 -4.21
C PHE A 53 -18.62 36.43 -3.17
N LEU A 54 -17.87 36.61 -2.10
CA LEU A 54 -18.16 37.58 -1.07
C LEU A 54 -18.01 39.03 -1.56
N PHE A 55 -17.00 39.29 -2.42
CA PHE A 55 -16.62 40.64 -2.81
C PHE A 55 -16.91 41.00 -4.27
N PHE A 56 -16.86 40.05 -5.21
CA PHE A 56 -16.78 40.34 -6.64
C PHE A 56 -17.95 39.81 -7.49
N SER A 57 -18.83 38.94 -6.97
CA SER A 57 -19.86 38.30 -7.82
C SER A 57 -21.27 38.22 -7.18
N PRO A 58 -21.86 39.36 -6.77
CA PRO A 58 -23.16 39.35 -6.11
C PRO A 58 -24.33 38.88 -7.01
N ASN A 59 -24.27 39.16 -8.31
CA ASN A 59 -25.34 38.76 -9.25
C ASN A 59 -25.45 37.25 -9.47
N THR A 60 -24.30 36.54 -9.59
CA THR A 60 -24.31 35.08 -9.72
C THR A 60 -24.84 34.40 -8.46
N LEU A 61 -24.51 34.95 -7.29
CA LEU A 61 -25.03 34.48 -6.01
C LEU A 61 -26.53 34.64 -5.94
N SER A 62 -27.09 35.82 -6.35
CA SER A 62 -28.52 36.10 -6.23
C SER A 62 -29.35 35.12 -7.07
N THR A 63 -28.89 34.69 -8.23
CA THR A 63 -29.63 33.78 -9.12
C THR A 63 -29.45 32.31 -8.77
N ALA A 64 -28.21 31.88 -8.39
CA ALA A 64 -27.87 30.48 -8.16
C ALA A 64 -28.14 29.99 -6.72
N PHE A 65 -28.19 30.91 -5.74
CA PHE A 65 -28.25 30.56 -4.32
C PHE A 65 -29.54 29.82 -3.94
N ARG A 66 -30.72 30.40 -4.29
CA ARG A 66 -32.00 29.83 -3.94
C ARG A 66 -32.25 28.44 -4.55
N PRO A 67 -31.95 28.17 -5.84
CA PRO A 67 -32.06 26.84 -6.40
C PRO A 67 -31.25 25.79 -5.62
N LEU A 68 -30.01 26.08 -5.24
CA LEU A 68 -29.16 25.18 -4.49
C LEU A 68 -29.75 24.84 -3.12
N PHE A 69 -30.23 25.84 -2.38
CA PHE A 69 -30.83 25.65 -1.05
C PHE A 69 -32.28 25.08 -1.08
N LYS A 70 -32.84 24.85 -2.25
CA LYS A 70 -34.05 24.02 -2.44
C LYS A 70 -33.70 22.55 -2.77
N SER A 71 -32.46 22.24 -3.06
CA SER A 71 -32.06 20.88 -3.44
C SER A 71 -31.94 19.99 -2.20
N VAL A 72 -32.42 18.76 -2.30
CA VAL A 72 -32.25 17.73 -1.26
C VAL A 72 -30.76 17.44 -1.03
N PHE A 73 -29.92 17.52 -2.06
CA PHE A 73 -28.49 17.25 -2.01
C PHE A 73 -27.77 18.08 -0.94
N ILE A 74 -28.08 19.39 -0.85
CA ILE A 74 -27.38 20.28 0.09
C ILE A 74 -27.69 19.91 1.55
N TYR A 75 -28.98 19.62 1.86
CA TYR A 75 -29.38 19.25 3.22
C TYR A 75 -28.82 17.88 3.63
N LEU A 76 -28.81 16.95 2.70
CA LEU A 76 -28.21 15.61 2.93
C LEU A 76 -26.72 15.71 3.21
N TYR A 77 -26.01 16.59 2.47
CA TYR A 77 -24.57 16.79 2.69
C TYR A 77 -24.31 17.53 4.00
N LEU A 78 -25.11 18.53 4.34
CA LEU A 78 -25.02 19.21 5.64
C LEU A 78 -25.26 18.24 6.80
N PHE A 79 -26.27 17.38 6.69
CA PHE A 79 -26.50 16.31 7.67
C PHE A 79 -25.27 15.40 7.78
N TYR A 80 -24.70 14.98 6.67
CA TYR A 80 -23.49 14.16 6.65
C TYR A 80 -22.31 14.84 7.35
N ILE A 81 -22.06 16.12 7.11
CA ILE A 81 -20.99 16.88 7.80
C ILE A 81 -21.26 16.97 9.30
N VAL A 82 -22.48 17.34 9.69
CA VAL A 82 -22.85 17.47 11.12
C VAL A 82 -22.71 16.12 11.83
N TRP A 83 -23.15 15.03 11.20
CA TRP A 83 -23.02 13.69 11.77
C TRP A 83 -21.55 13.27 11.93
N ASN A 84 -20.70 13.56 10.94
CA ASN A 84 -19.27 13.36 11.04
C ASN A 84 -18.63 14.22 12.16
N ALA A 85 -19.05 15.46 12.34
CA ALA A 85 -18.55 16.31 13.41
C ALA A 85 -18.94 15.77 14.80
N LEU A 86 -20.17 15.27 14.94
CA LEU A 86 -20.64 14.63 16.17
C LEU A 86 -19.85 13.38 16.54
N SER A 87 -19.20 12.73 15.55
CA SER A 87 -18.36 11.56 15.82
C SER A 87 -17.14 11.87 16.70
N TYR A 88 -16.74 13.12 16.82
CA TYR A 88 -15.71 13.56 17.77
C TYR A 88 -15.97 13.09 19.21
N PHE A 89 -17.22 13.04 19.63
CA PHE A 89 -17.62 12.72 21.02
C PHE A 89 -17.56 11.22 21.33
N TYR A 90 -17.56 10.35 20.32
CA TYR A 90 -17.52 8.89 20.50
C TYR A 90 -16.34 8.21 19.77
N ALA A 91 -15.52 8.98 19.06
CA ALA A 91 -14.37 8.46 18.32
C ALA A 91 -13.36 7.76 19.24
N ILE A 92 -12.74 6.68 18.77
CA ILE A 92 -11.66 6.01 19.48
C ILE A 92 -10.51 6.97 19.75
N ASN A 93 -10.13 7.76 18.73
CA ASN A 93 -9.18 8.86 18.83
C ASN A 93 -9.81 10.15 18.26
N PRO A 94 -10.27 11.09 19.11
CA PRO A 94 -10.89 12.34 18.65
C PRO A 94 -9.96 13.23 17.80
N VAL A 95 -8.64 13.14 17.98
CA VAL A 95 -7.68 13.92 17.19
C VAL A 95 -7.75 13.54 15.71
N GLU A 96 -7.91 12.25 15.41
CA GLU A 96 -8.12 11.79 14.03
C GLU A 96 -9.40 12.36 13.41
N THR A 97 -10.48 12.47 14.19
CA THR A 97 -11.70 13.11 13.72
C THR A 97 -11.46 14.59 13.37
N LEU A 98 -10.72 15.33 14.21
CA LEU A 98 -10.38 16.73 13.93
C LEU A 98 -9.50 16.88 12.68
N ILE A 99 -8.63 15.94 12.38
CA ILE A 99 -7.79 15.96 11.17
C ILE A 99 -8.62 15.66 9.91
N ASN A 100 -9.60 14.75 10.00
CA ASN A 100 -10.35 14.29 8.83
C ASN A 100 -11.61 15.13 8.56
N LEU A 101 -12.20 15.80 9.55
CA LEU A 101 -13.39 16.65 9.38
C LEU A 101 -13.18 17.76 8.34
N PRO A 102 -12.05 18.51 8.32
CA PRO A 102 -11.77 19.48 7.27
C PRO A 102 -11.68 18.88 5.85
N ARG A 103 -11.31 17.59 5.70
CA ARG A 103 -11.28 16.90 4.38
C ARG A 103 -12.69 16.74 3.83
N VAL A 104 -13.65 16.30 4.69
CA VAL A 104 -15.08 16.20 4.34
C VAL A 104 -15.64 17.57 4.01
N GLY A 105 -15.33 18.58 4.84
CA GLY A 105 -15.73 19.96 4.61
C GLY A 105 -15.17 20.54 3.31
N ASN A 106 -13.90 20.31 2.99
CA ASN A 106 -13.28 20.80 1.77
C ASN A 106 -13.96 20.24 0.51
N THR A 107 -14.32 18.97 0.50
CA THR A 107 -15.05 18.37 -0.63
C THR A 107 -16.42 19.00 -0.79
N PHE A 108 -17.16 19.20 0.32
CA PHE A 108 -18.46 19.89 0.29
C PHE A 108 -18.36 21.31 -0.26
N PHE A 109 -17.42 22.09 0.27
CA PHE A 109 -17.25 23.48 -0.18
C PHE A 109 -16.75 23.56 -1.62
N ALA A 110 -15.92 22.61 -2.06
CA ALA A 110 -15.52 22.52 -3.46
C ALA A 110 -16.74 22.26 -4.37
N ILE A 111 -17.65 21.34 -4.03
CA ILE A 111 -18.90 21.11 -4.79
C ILE A 111 -19.75 22.38 -4.78
N PHE A 112 -19.90 23.02 -3.61
CA PHE A 112 -20.66 24.25 -3.44
C PHE A 112 -20.15 25.37 -4.34
N PHE A 113 -18.84 25.65 -4.32
CA PHE A 113 -18.26 26.71 -5.15
C PHE A 113 -18.20 26.33 -6.63
N CYS A 114 -17.90 25.10 -6.98
CA CYS A 114 -17.95 24.64 -8.38
C CYS A 114 -19.35 24.80 -8.97
N TYR A 115 -20.41 24.51 -8.20
CA TYR A 115 -21.77 24.77 -8.65
C TYR A 115 -21.99 26.26 -8.99
N PHE A 116 -21.61 27.19 -8.10
CA PHE A 116 -21.76 28.64 -8.35
C PHE A 116 -20.90 29.13 -9.54
N LEU A 117 -19.69 28.60 -9.69
CA LEU A 117 -18.80 28.94 -10.78
C LEU A 117 -19.37 28.48 -12.13
N ILE A 118 -20.04 27.33 -12.15
CA ILE A 118 -20.56 26.69 -13.37
C ILE A 118 -21.99 27.15 -13.73
N TYR A 119 -22.80 27.58 -12.77
CA TYR A 119 -24.26 27.78 -12.91
C TYR A 119 -24.63 28.61 -14.12
N ASN A 120 -24.05 29.79 -14.30
CA ASN A 120 -24.34 30.72 -15.39
C ASN A 120 -23.35 30.62 -16.58
N LEU A 121 -22.49 29.60 -16.62
CA LEU A 121 -21.56 29.46 -17.74
C LEU A 121 -22.28 29.01 -19.01
N PRO A 122 -22.00 29.61 -20.18
CA PRO A 122 -22.50 29.12 -21.45
C PRO A 122 -21.80 27.80 -21.80
N ASN A 123 -22.51 26.87 -22.43
CA ASN A 123 -21.95 25.58 -22.88
C ASN A 123 -21.12 24.87 -21.80
N LYS A 124 -21.63 24.86 -20.54
CA LYS A 124 -20.91 24.38 -19.31
C LYS A 124 -20.30 23.00 -19.51
N PHE A 125 -21.02 22.05 -20.11
CA PHE A 125 -20.51 20.70 -20.30
C PHE A 125 -19.32 20.65 -21.25
N PHE A 126 -19.38 21.41 -22.33
CA PHE A 126 -18.29 21.49 -23.30
C PHE A 126 -17.02 22.15 -22.72
N PHE A 127 -17.21 23.18 -21.87
CA PHE A 127 -16.09 23.83 -21.18
C PHE A 127 -15.43 22.89 -20.19
N ILE A 128 -16.22 22.25 -19.32
CA ILE A 128 -15.69 21.30 -18.33
C ILE A 128 -14.99 20.10 -19.00
N SER A 129 -15.55 19.61 -20.12
CA SER A 129 -14.90 18.55 -20.91
C SER A 129 -13.51 18.95 -21.44
N ARG A 130 -13.36 20.20 -21.88
CA ARG A 130 -12.05 20.73 -22.31
C ARG A 130 -11.08 20.88 -21.14
N LEU A 131 -11.58 21.28 -19.98
CA LEU A 131 -10.79 21.42 -18.78
C LEU A 131 -10.23 20.05 -18.34
N PHE A 132 -11.07 19.00 -18.32
CA PHE A 132 -10.62 17.65 -18.06
C PHE A 132 -9.66 17.09 -19.12
N LEU A 133 -9.87 17.43 -20.40
CA LEU A 133 -8.95 17.07 -21.48
C LEU A 133 -7.56 17.68 -21.25
N LEU A 134 -7.48 18.98 -20.97
CA LEU A 134 -6.20 19.66 -20.73
C LEU A 134 -5.43 19.06 -19.56
N PHE A 135 -6.13 18.78 -18.47
CA PHE A 135 -5.50 18.15 -17.33
C PHE A 135 -5.08 16.69 -17.62
N LEU A 136 -5.89 15.93 -18.36
CA LEU A 136 -5.52 14.59 -18.81
C LEU A 136 -4.24 14.60 -19.66
N ILE A 137 -4.08 15.56 -20.57
CA ILE A 137 -2.86 15.69 -21.36
C ILE A 137 -1.64 15.90 -20.45
N ALA A 138 -1.76 16.74 -19.43
CA ALA A 138 -0.70 16.95 -18.45
C ALA A 138 -0.40 15.69 -17.64
N GLU A 139 -1.42 14.95 -17.18
CA GLU A 139 -1.25 13.67 -16.47
C GLU A 139 -0.56 12.61 -17.35
N LEU A 140 -0.97 12.51 -18.62
CA LEU A 140 -0.34 11.58 -19.56
C LEU A 140 1.11 11.98 -19.86
N ALA A 141 1.40 13.27 -19.99
CA ALA A 141 2.76 13.75 -20.17
C ALA A 141 3.66 13.37 -18.97
N ALA A 142 3.17 13.55 -17.75
CA ALA A 142 3.89 13.15 -16.53
C ALA A 142 4.07 11.62 -16.47
N TYR A 143 3.01 10.84 -16.71
CA TYR A 143 3.06 9.40 -16.71
C TYR A 143 4.06 8.84 -17.73
N TYR A 144 4.02 9.33 -18.98
CA TYR A 144 4.91 8.86 -20.02
C TYR A 144 6.36 9.37 -19.85
N ASN A 145 6.56 10.53 -19.20
CA ASN A 145 7.89 10.95 -18.78
C ASN A 145 8.51 9.97 -17.77
N ASP A 146 7.75 9.55 -16.76
CA ASP A 146 8.18 8.51 -15.82
C ASP A 146 8.44 7.19 -16.57
N PHE A 147 7.54 6.80 -17.47
CA PHE A 147 7.67 5.57 -18.26
C PHE A 147 8.98 5.55 -19.08
N VAL A 148 9.26 6.60 -19.84
CA VAL A 148 10.48 6.69 -20.67
C VAL A 148 11.74 6.70 -19.82
N THR A 149 11.67 7.20 -18.58
CA THR A 149 12.82 7.28 -17.66
C THR A 149 13.08 5.93 -16.97
N VAL A 150 12.02 5.22 -16.56
CA VAL A 150 12.09 3.98 -15.76
C VAL A 150 12.22 2.74 -16.64
N TYR A 151 11.43 2.64 -17.70
CA TYR A 151 11.34 1.43 -18.53
C TYR A 151 12.69 0.94 -19.10
N PRO A 152 13.61 1.80 -19.59
CA PRO A 152 14.91 1.34 -20.10
C PRO A 152 15.82 0.75 -19.04
N LYS A 153 15.62 1.10 -17.76
CA LYS A 153 16.46 0.70 -16.63
C LYS A 153 15.92 -0.51 -15.87
N GLU A 154 14.61 -0.53 -15.67
CA GLU A 154 13.93 -1.44 -14.74
C GLU A 154 12.81 -2.26 -15.42
N GLY A 155 12.62 -2.10 -16.73
CA GLY A 155 11.49 -2.67 -17.44
C GLY A 155 10.16 -2.08 -16.96
N LEU A 156 9.07 -2.85 -17.04
CA LEU A 156 7.74 -2.41 -16.60
C LEU A 156 7.61 -2.43 -15.07
N ASN A 157 8.28 -1.48 -14.40
CA ASN A 157 8.13 -1.30 -12.96
C ASN A 157 6.96 -0.35 -12.65
N VAL A 158 5.75 -0.93 -12.55
CA VAL A 158 4.51 -0.18 -12.28
C VAL A 158 4.49 0.55 -10.93
N ILE A 159 5.41 0.23 -10.02
CA ILE A 159 5.53 0.92 -8.71
C ILE A 159 6.34 2.21 -8.86
N ALA A 160 7.31 2.23 -9.76
CA ALA A 160 8.16 3.40 -10.01
C ALA A 160 7.48 4.41 -10.95
N ILE A 161 6.61 3.95 -11.88
CA ILE A 161 5.89 4.79 -12.85
C ILE A 161 4.58 5.28 -12.20
N LYS A 162 4.59 6.45 -11.59
CA LYS A 162 3.50 6.94 -10.72
C LYS A 162 2.73 8.15 -11.26
N GLY A 163 3.33 8.94 -12.15
CA GLY A 163 2.77 10.22 -12.57
C GLY A 163 2.58 11.22 -11.41
N PHE A 164 1.71 12.21 -11.58
CA PHE A 164 1.46 13.25 -10.57
C PHE A 164 0.92 12.72 -9.24
N ALA A 165 0.08 11.69 -9.28
CA ALA A 165 -0.61 11.22 -8.08
C ALA A 165 0.29 10.44 -7.10
N GLY A 166 1.52 10.14 -7.47
CA GLY A 166 2.48 9.39 -6.63
C GLY A 166 2.06 7.95 -6.30
N ASN A 167 0.91 7.51 -6.79
CA ASN A 167 0.38 6.16 -6.62
C ASN A 167 -0.29 5.69 -7.92
N LYS A 168 0.10 4.49 -8.37
CA LYS A 168 -0.36 3.93 -9.63
C LYS A 168 -1.89 3.81 -9.75
N ASN A 169 -2.56 3.33 -8.71
CA ASN A 169 -4.01 3.12 -8.76
C ASN A 169 -4.78 4.44 -8.85
N ILE A 170 -4.29 5.50 -8.17
CA ILE A 170 -4.91 6.83 -8.21
C ILE A 170 -4.72 7.45 -9.60
N THR A 171 -3.51 7.34 -10.16
CA THR A 171 -3.22 7.82 -11.53
C THR A 171 -4.16 7.13 -12.54
N ALA A 172 -4.29 5.80 -12.48
CA ALA A 172 -5.17 5.06 -13.37
C ALA A 172 -6.66 5.45 -13.23
N ALA A 173 -7.15 5.59 -11.99
CA ALA A 173 -8.53 6.00 -11.71
C ALA A 173 -8.79 7.43 -12.24
N SER A 174 -7.86 8.35 -12.02
CA SER A 174 -7.93 9.73 -12.51
C SER A 174 -7.96 9.80 -14.02
N ILE A 175 -7.11 9.03 -14.71
CA ILE A 175 -7.12 8.93 -16.18
C ILE A 175 -8.47 8.36 -16.65
N ALA A 176 -8.90 7.21 -16.10
CA ALA A 176 -10.14 6.54 -16.49
C ALA A 176 -11.37 7.45 -16.31
N PHE A 177 -11.42 8.23 -15.23
CA PHE A 177 -12.50 9.21 -14.98
C PHE A 177 -12.61 10.27 -16.08
N LYS A 178 -11.50 10.62 -16.74
CA LYS A 178 -11.45 11.66 -17.77
C LYS A 178 -11.68 11.15 -19.19
N LEU A 179 -11.52 9.85 -19.47
CA LEU A 179 -11.72 9.27 -20.80
C LEU A 179 -13.12 9.57 -21.40
N PRO A 180 -14.22 9.53 -20.64
CA PRO A 180 -15.55 9.91 -21.14
C PRO A 180 -15.61 11.32 -21.72
N PHE A 181 -14.91 12.28 -21.13
CA PHE A 181 -14.89 13.66 -21.63
C PHE A 181 -14.13 13.77 -22.95
N VAL A 182 -13.07 12.97 -23.13
CA VAL A 182 -12.35 12.87 -24.43
C VAL A 182 -13.26 12.27 -25.50
N LEU A 183 -13.99 11.20 -25.18
CA LEU A 183 -14.98 10.58 -26.08
C LEU A 183 -16.07 11.57 -26.47
N TYR A 184 -16.60 12.33 -25.51
CA TYR A 184 -17.59 13.38 -25.82
C TYR A 184 -17.05 14.42 -26.81
N LEU A 185 -15.83 14.95 -26.58
CA LEU A 185 -15.22 15.94 -27.44
C LEU A 185 -14.92 15.37 -28.83
N LEU A 186 -14.48 14.11 -28.92
CA LEU A 186 -14.19 13.39 -30.16
C LEU A 186 -15.43 13.32 -31.08
N HIS A 187 -16.62 13.13 -30.48
CA HIS A 187 -17.88 13.03 -31.23
C HIS A 187 -18.59 14.37 -31.40
N SER A 188 -18.27 15.39 -30.58
CA SER A 188 -18.83 16.73 -30.69
C SER A 188 -18.11 17.62 -31.68
N LEU A 189 -16.79 17.44 -31.84
CA LEU A 189 -15.97 18.27 -32.74
C LEU A 189 -15.95 17.71 -34.17
N LYS A 190 -16.01 18.61 -35.16
CA LYS A 190 -16.08 18.26 -36.60
C LYS A 190 -14.74 18.37 -37.33
N ARG A 191 -13.78 19.17 -36.83
CA ARG A 191 -12.50 19.42 -37.50
C ARG A 191 -11.58 18.19 -37.42
N PRO A 192 -11.08 17.65 -38.55
CA PRO A 192 -10.31 16.40 -38.56
C PRO A 192 -9.06 16.44 -37.68
N LEU A 193 -8.32 17.55 -37.71
CA LEU A 193 -7.09 17.71 -36.93
C LEU A 193 -7.34 17.59 -35.40
N TYR A 194 -8.42 18.22 -34.91
CA TYR A 194 -8.77 18.08 -33.47
C TYR A 194 -9.22 16.67 -33.15
N ARG A 195 -9.98 16.00 -34.02
CA ARG A 195 -10.38 14.60 -33.83
C ARG A 195 -9.18 13.69 -33.81
N PHE A 196 -8.20 13.89 -34.70
CA PHE A 196 -6.94 13.13 -34.67
C PHE A 196 -6.22 13.32 -33.35
N GLY A 197 -6.03 14.54 -32.83
CA GLY A 197 -5.42 14.79 -31.52
C GLY A 197 -6.17 14.11 -30.39
N LEU A 198 -7.51 14.11 -30.41
CA LEU A 198 -8.33 13.42 -29.41
C LEU A 198 -8.21 11.89 -29.47
N VAL A 199 -8.06 11.32 -30.67
CA VAL A 199 -7.77 9.87 -30.85
C VAL A 199 -6.42 9.52 -30.24
N VAL A 200 -5.39 10.34 -30.43
CA VAL A 200 -4.07 10.16 -29.83
C VAL A 200 -4.14 10.23 -28.29
N VAL A 201 -4.87 11.21 -27.73
CA VAL A 201 -5.06 11.32 -26.28
C VAL A 201 -5.85 10.11 -25.72
N LEU A 202 -6.90 9.68 -26.42
CA LEU A 202 -7.67 8.50 -26.03
C LEU A 202 -6.80 7.24 -26.03
N PHE A 203 -6.02 7.03 -27.11
CA PHE A 203 -5.04 5.95 -27.20
C PHE A 203 -4.05 5.98 -26.02
N GLY A 204 -3.42 7.14 -25.79
CA GLY A 204 -2.47 7.31 -24.68
C GLY A 204 -3.10 7.04 -23.32
N GLY A 205 -4.32 7.51 -23.08
CA GLY A 205 -5.05 7.26 -21.84
C GLY A 205 -5.38 5.78 -21.62
N VAL A 206 -5.89 5.10 -22.65
CA VAL A 206 -6.21 3.66 -22.57
C VAL A 206 -4.95 2.82 -22.40
N LEU A 207 -3.87 3.16 -23.12
CA LEU A 207 -2.58 2.47 -22.97
C LEU A 207 -2.02 2.67 -21.56
N ALA A 208 -2.03 3.89 -21.01
CA ALA A 208 -1.58 4.16 -19.65
C ALA A 208 -2.36 3.33 -18.63
N VAL A 209 -3.71 3.33 -18.68
CA VAL A 209 -4.56 2.52 -17.79
C VAL A 209 -4.23 1.03 -17.90
N SER A 210 -3.96 0.52 -19.09
CA SER A 210 -3.61 -0.89 -19.31
C SER A 210 -2.23 -1.25 -18.76
N LEU A 211 -1.23 -0.36 -18.90
CA LEU A 211 0.14 -0.59 -18.41
C LEU A 211 0.28 -0.44 -16.89
N ILE A 212 -0.59 0.34 -16.25
CA ILE A 212 -0.60 0.53 -14.79
C ILE A 212 -1.09 -0.73 -14.05
N GLU A 213 -1.80 -1.62 -14.70
CA GLU A 213 -2.39 -2.85 -14.11
C GLU A 213 -3.38 -2.58 -12.96
N ALA A 214 -4.04 -1.44 -12.95
CA ALA A 214 -5.05 -1.10 -11.94
C ALA A 214 -6.41 -1.70 -12.33
N ARG A 215 -6.79 -2.83 -11.73
CA ARG A 215 -7.99 -3.62 -12.07
C ARG A 215 -9.28 -2.80 -12.11
N ALA A 216 -9.52 -1.94 -11.12
CA ALA A 216 -10.71 -1.08 -11.07
C ALA A 216 -10.77 -0.09 -12.26
N ALA A 217 -9.64 0.51 -12.63
CA ALA A 217 -9.55 1.45 -13.74
C ALA A 217 -9.71 0.75 -15.11
N ILE A 218 -9.14 -0.46 -15.26
CA ILE A 218 -9.34 -1.29 -16.45
C ILE A 218 -10.81 -1.67 -16.59
N LEU A 219 -11.45 -2.16 -15.52
CA LEU A 219 -12.88 -2.48 -15.51
C LEU A 219 -13.73 -1.25 -15.88
N SER A 220 -13.44 -0.09 -15.28
CA SER A 220 -14.13 1.17 -15.56
C SER A 220 -13.99 1.57 -17.03
N SER A 221 -12.78 1.48 -17.58
CA SER A 221 -12.51 1.82 -18.99
C SER A 221 -13.25 0.89 -19.95
N LEU A 222 -13.32 -0.41 -19.65
CA LEU A 222 -14.09 -1.40 -20.43
C LEU A 222 -15.60 -1.14 -20.36
N VAL A 223 -16.13 -0.84 -19.17
CA VAL A 223 -17.56 -0.50 -19.00
C VAL A 223 -17.91 0.76 -19.79
N VAL A 224 -17.09 1.81 -19.72
CA VAL A 224 -17.26 3.04 -20.51
C VAL A 224 -17.27 2.73 -22.00
N PHE A 225 -16.31 1.94 -22.47
CA PHE A 225 -16.20 1.52 -23.85
C PHE A 225 -17.44 0.77 -24.34
N LEU A 226 -17.90 -0.24 -23.59
CA LEU A 226 -19.08 -1.03 -23.93
C LEU A 226 -20.36 -0.19 -23.95
N LEU A 227 -20.59 0.63 -22.93
CA LEU A 227 -21.77 1.51 -22.87
C LEU A 227 -21.76 2.51 -24.02
N PHE A 228 -20.60 3.03 -24.37
CA PHE A 228 -20.48 3.93 -25.50
C PHE A 228 -20.78 3.24 -26.84
N LEU A 229 -20.28 2.02 -27.05
CA LEU A 229 -20.62 1.24 -28.25
C LEU A 229 -22.13 0.96 -28.33
N LEU A 230 -22.75 0.56 -27.24
CA LEU A 230 -24.22 0.36 -27.18
C LEU A 230 -24.97 1.65 -27.53
N PHE A 231 -24.49 2.79 -27.06
CA PHE A 231 -25.07 4.09 -27.40
C PHE A 231 -24.89 4.40 -28.91
N GLN A 232 -23.76 4.10 -29.53
CA GLN A 232 -23.57 4.28 -30.98
C GLN A 232 -24.49 3.37 -31.78
N VAL A 233 -24.68 2.12 -31.37
CA VAL A 233 -25.65 1.20 -31.99
C VAL A 233 -27.07 1.73 -31.85
N TYR A 234 -27.46 2.24 -30.67
CA TYR A 234 -28.75 2.89 -30.47
C TYR A 234 -28.97 4.03 -31.47
N LEU A 235 -28.00 4.94 -31.64
CA LEU A 235 -28.09 6.06 -32.60
C LEU A 235 -28.20 5.60 -34.05
N LEU A 236 -27.60 4.48 -34.41
CA LEU A 236 -27.75 3.85 -35.75
C LEU A 236 -29.14 3.27 -35.92
N VAL A 237 -29.66 2.53 -34.95
CA VAL A 237 -31.00 1.91 -35.00
C VAL A 237 -32.11 2.96 -35.15
N ILE A 238 -32.03 4.08 -34.43
CA ILE A 238 -32.99 5.18 -34.55
C ILE A 238 -32.74 6.07 -35.78
N LYS A 239 -31.80 5.69 -36.66
CA LYS A 239 -31.41 6.41 -37.87
C LYS A 239 -30.99 7.87 -37.65
N HIS A 240 -30.48 8.17 -36.45
CA HIS A 240 -29.92 9.51 -36.13
C HIS A 240 -28.66 9.84 -36.97
N TYR A 241 -27.91 8.81 -37.36
CA TYR A 241 -26.77 8.86 -38.24
C TYR A 241 -26.96 8.01 -39.50
N THR A 242 -26.35 8.43 -40.62
CA THR A 242 -26.12 7.53 -41.75
C THR A 242 -25.20 6.36 -41.28
N ILE A 243 -25.35 5.19 -41.90
CA ILE A 243 -24.54 4.00 -41.56
C ILE A 243 -23.04 4.33 -41.69
N GLN A 244 -22.64 5.02 -42.75
CA GLN A 244 -21.24 5.44 -42.94
C GLN A 244 -20.71 6.30 -41.78
N LYS A 245 -21.48 7.29 -41.31
CA LYS A 245 -21.10 8.15 -40.20
C LYS A 245 -21.04 7.37 -38.86
N GLY A 246 -21.98 6.45 -38.65
CA GLY A 246 -21.98 5.56 -37.48
C GLY A 246 -20.76 4.67 -37.46
N LEU A 247 -20.41 4.01 -38.56
CA LEU A 247 -19.21 3.18 -38.68
C LEU A 247 -17.91 3.97 -38.45
N ILE A 248 -17.81 5.20 -38.96
CA ILE A 248 -16.67 6.08 -38.69
C ILE A 248 -16.56 6.39 -37.17
N ASN A 249 -17.67 6.71 -36.53
CA ASN A 249 -17.67 7.01 -35.11
C ASN A 249 -17.28 5.79 -34.25
N ILE A 250 -17.80 4.62 -34.60
CA ILE A 250 -17.43 3.35 -33.95
C ILE A 250 -15.94 3.06 -34.16
N GLY A 251 -15.44 3.21 -35.40
CA GLY A 251 -14.04 2.99 -35.73
C GLY A 251 -13.09 3.93 -34.96
N LEU A 252 -13.42 5.22 -34.85
CA LEU A 252 -12.64 6.20 -34.09
C LEU A 252 -12.61 5.90 -32.57
N THR A 253 -13.57 5.15 -32.07
CA THR A 253 -13.60 4.71 -30.67
C THR A 253 -12.85 3.40 -30.49
N ILE A 254 -13.10 2.40 -31.35
CA ILE A 254 -12.50 1.05 -31.22
C ILE A 254 -10.99 1.10 -31.50
N LEU A 255 -10.55 1.83 -32.52
CA LEU A 255 -9.17 1.85 -32.97
C LEU A 255 -8.16 2.20 -31.85
N PRO A 256 -8.36 3.25 -31.04
CA PRO A 256 -7.45 3.54 -29.91
C PRO A 256 -7.33 2.39 -28.91
N TYR A 257 -8.43 1.69 -28.62
CA TYR A 257 -8.41 0.54 -27.69
C TYR A 257 -7.66 -0.65 -28.29
N LEU A 258 -7.87 -0.97 -29.55
CA LEU A 258 -7.15 -2.06 -30.23
C LEU A 258 -5.65 -1.78 -30.33
N ILE A 259 -5.27 -0.55 -30.69
CA ILE A 259 -3.86 -0.16 -30.77
C ILE A 259 -3.23 -0.20 -29.37
N ALA A 260 -3.93 0.29 -28.34
CA ALA A 260 -3.44 0.23 -26.96
C ALA A 260 -3.25 -1.22 -26.49
N LEU A 261 -4.18 -2.11 -26.80
CA LEU A 261 -4.06 -3.54 -26.52
C LEU A 261 -2.84 -4.17 -27.20
N PHE A 262 -2.65 -3.88 -28.49
CA PHE A 262 -1.49 -4.36 -29.24
C PHE A 262 -0.16 -3.90 -28.62
N PHE A 263 -0.04 -2.61 -28.27
CA PHE A 263 1.17 -2.09 -27.62
C PHE A 263 1.35 -2.67 -26.21
N ASN A 264 0.29 -2.84 -25.43
CA ASN A 264 0.38 -3.47 -24.12
C ASN A 264 0.92 -4.90 -24.24
N LEU A 265 0.38 -5.72 -25.13
CA LEU A 265 0.82 -7.10 -25.35
C LEU A 265 2.28 -7.17 -25.82
N THR A 266 2.71 -6.25 -26.68
CA THR A 266 4.09 -6.18 -27.19
C THR A 266 5.06 -5.80 -26.08
N LEU A 267 4.77 -4.76 -25.31
CA LEU A 267 5.62 -4.29 -24.21
C LEU A 267 5.69 -5.33 -23.07
N SER A 268 4.58 -6.02 -22.78
CA SER A 268 4.50 -7.03 -21.73
C SER A 268 5.27 -8.30 -22.10
N SER A 269 5.25 -8.70 -23.38
CA SER A 269 6.00 -9.88 -23.85
C SER A 269 7.51 -9.68 -23.73
N THR A 270 8.01 -8.47 -23.99
CA THR A 270 9.42 -8.13 -23.81
C THR A 270 9.84 -8.03 -22.35
N ALA A 271 8.93 -7.65 -21.46
CA ALA A 271 9.21 -7.49 -20.04
C ALA A 271 8.90 -8.75 -19.19
N ASN A 272 8.33 -9.81 -19.78
CA ASN A 272 7.77 -10.98 -19.07
C ASN A 272 6.83 -10.63 -17.90
N LYS A 273 6.19 -9.47 -17.92
CA LYS A 273 5.27 -8.95 -16.90
C LYS A 273 4.30 -7.94 -17.51
N GLY A 274 3.14 -7.78 -16.91
CA GLY A 274 2.26 -6.65 -17.18
C GLY A 274 1.30 -6.82 -18.36
N ALA A 275 1.06 -8.05 -18.82
CA ALA A 275 0.03 -8.30 -19.83
C ALA A 275 -1.36 -7.99 -19.27
N ILE A 276 -2.15 -7.20 -20.01
CA ILE A 276 -3.54 -6.91 -19.65
C ILE A 276 -4.35 -8.20 -19.48
N THR A 277 -4.03 -9.25 -20.24
CA THR A 277 -4.64 -10.59 -20.15
C THR A 277 -4.47 -11.20 -18.77
N ASP A 278 -3.28 -11.08 -18.18
CA ASP A 278 -3.00 -11.59 -16.83
C ASP A 278 -3.73 -10.75 -15.77
N THR A 279 -3.84 -9.44 -15.98
CA THR A 279 -4.57 -8.56 -15.07
C THR A 279 -6.07 -8.79 -15.16
N VAL A 280 -6.62 -8.99 -16.35
CA VAL A 280 -8.04 -9.34 -16.56
C VAL A 280 -8.34 -10.73 -16.01
N GLY A 281 -7.46 -11.70 -16.22
CA GLY A 281 -7.59 -13.06 -15.66
C GLY A 281 -7.60 -13.08 -14.13
N ARG A 282 -6.96 -12.10 -13.49
CA ARG A 282 -6.96 -11.89 -12.02
C ARG A 282 -8.18 -11.09 -11.52
N ILE A 283 -9.09 -10.65 -12.40
CA ILE A 283 -10.39 -10.08 -12.01
C ILE A 283 -11.35 -11.25 -11.72
N ALA A 284 -11.05 -12.06 -10.73
CA ALA A 284 -11.90 -13.11 -10.21
C ALA A 284 -12.34 -12.77 -8.79
N PHE A 285 -13.50 -13.24 -8.38
CA PHE A 285 -14.00 -13.06 -7.01
C PHE A 285 -13.43 -14.17 -6.08
N THR A 286 -12.10 -14.30 -6.05
CA THR A 286 -11.38 -15.22 -5.16
C THR A 286 -10.57 -14.43 -4.13
N GLU A 287 -10.23 -15.03 -2.99
CA GLU A 287 -9.43 -14.37 -1.95
C GLU A 287 -8.05 -13.96 -2.47
N GLU A 288 -7.38 -14.83 -3.23
CA GLU A 288 -6.09 -14.52 -3.85
C GLU A 288 -6.16 -13.32 -4.79
N SER A 289 -7.21 -13.24 -5.61
CA SER A 289 -7.40 -12.13 -6.54
C SER A 289 -7.79 -10.84 -5.84
N SER A 290 -8.46 -10.92 -4.69
CA SER A 290 -8.93 -9.76 -3.92
C SER A 290 -7.83 -9.04 -3.16
N ASN A 291 -6.63 -9.62 -3.00
CA ASN A 291 -5.57 -9.13 -2.12
C ASN A 291 -6.07 -8.87 -0.68
N GLY A 292 -6.85 -9.78 -0.12
CA GLY A 292 -7.42 -9.69 1.21
C GLY A 292 -8.60 -8.71 1.35
N ARG A 293 -9.13 -8.13 0.25
CA ARG A 293 -10.25 -7.18 0.33
C ARG A 293 -11.53 -7.80 0.87
N PHE A 294 -11.82 -9.06 0.52
CA PHE A 294 -13.02 -9.73 1.03
C PHE A 294 -12.95 -9.91 2.55
N GLN A 295 -11.76 -10.23 3.06
CA GLN A 295 -11.53 -10.26 4.50
C GLN A 295 -11.74 -8.88 5.12
N TYR A 296 -11.12 -7.81 4.56
CA TYR A 296 -11.32 -6.44 5.07
C TYR A 296 -12.80 -6.01 5.03
N TRP A 297 -13.56 -6.43 4.02
CA TRP A 297 -15.00 -6.15 3.95
C TRP A 297 -15.78 -6.96 4.99
N GLY A 298 -15.42 -8.23 5.22
CA GLY A 298 -15.98 -9.06 6.29
C GLY A 298 -15.77 -8.42 7.65
N ASP A 299 -14.51 -8.10 7.98
CA ASP A 299 -14.11 -7.43 9.22
C ASP A 299 -14.86 -6.10 9.42
N ALA A 300 -14.96 -5.31 8.34
CA ALA A 300 -15.66 -4.02 8.37
C ALA A 300 -17.16 -4.18 8.61
N LEU A 301 -17.82 -5.11 7.92
CA LEU A 301 -19.25 -5.36 8.10
C LEU A 301 -19.57 -5.95 9.47
N ASP A 302 -18.72 -6.82 10.01
CA ASP A 302 -18.88 -7.35 11.36
C ASP A 302 -18.67 -6.28 12.43
N TYR A 303 -17.78 -5.31 12.18
CA TYR A 303 -17.64 -4.14 13.04
C TYR A 303 -18.92 -3.30 13.04
N VAL A 304 -19.49 -3.01 11.88
CA VAL A 304 -20.74 -2.24 11.73
C VAL A 304 -21.92 -2.94 12.41
N LYS A 305 -22.02 -4.26 12.31
CA LYS A 305 -23.07 -5.04 13.02
C LYS A 305 -22.97 -4.88 14.54
N LYS A 306 -21.76 -4.83 15.08
CA LYS A 306 -21.51 -4.65 16.52
C LYS A 306 -21.72 -3.20 16.97
N HIS A 307 -21.46 -2.22 16.07
CA HIS A 307 -21.51 -0.79 16.34
C HIS A 307 -22.37 -0.04 15.30
N PRO A 308 -23.70 -0.29 15.23
CA PRO A 308 -24.53 0.15 14.11
C PRO A 308 -24.77 1.65 14.06
N ILE A 309 -24.80 2.35 15.20
CA ILE A 309 -25.13 3.80 15.26
C ILE A 309 -23.85 4.60 15.50
N PHE A 310 -23.17 4.32 16.60
CA PHE A 310 -21.91 4.96 16.98
C PHE A 310 -20.77 3.98 16.64
N ALA A 311 -20.13 4.23 15.50
CA ALA A 311 -19.06 3.39 15.00
C ALA A 311 -17.68 3.84 15.51
N SER A 312 -16.60 3.73 14.73
CA SER A 312 -15.26 4.07 15.21
C SER A 312 -15.00 5.59 15.37
N GLY A 313 -15.80 6.42 14.72
CA GLY A 313 -15.54 7.85 14.54
C GLY A 313 -14.82 8.13 13.22
N LEU A 314 -15.01 9.33 12.66
CA LEU A 314 -14.40 9.76 11.40
C LEU A 314 -12.86 9.67 11.48
N GLY A 315 -12.23 9.00 10.51
CA GLY A 315 -10.78 8.80 10.45
C GLY A 315 -10.25 7.69 11.37
N ASN A 316 -11.11 6.96 12.08
CA ASN A 316 -10.73 5.98 13.10
C ASN A 316 -10.80 4.52 12.64
N TRP A 317 -11.23 4.23 11.42
CA TRP A 317 -11.22 2.84 10.93
C TRP A 317 -9.84 2.20 11.00
N LYS A 318 -8.77 2.94 10.69
CA LYS A 318 -7.38 2.46 10.81
C LYS A 318 -6.98 1.99 12.22
N ILE A 319 -7.71 2.41 13.26
CA ILE A 319 -7.55 1.94 14.64
C ILE A 319 -8.48 0.75 14.89
N ALA A 320 -9.76 0.87 14.54
CA ALA A 320 -10.76 -0.17 14.75
C ALA A 320 -10.46 -1.46 13.96
N SER A 321 -9.90 -1.34 12.74
CA SER A 321 -9.52 -2.47 11.90
C SER A 321 -8.52 -3.42 12.57
N ILE A 322 -7.71 -2.90 13.50
CA ILE A 322 -6.71 -3.70 14.22
C ILE A 322 -7.41 -4.77 15.07
N SER A 323 -8.44 -4.39 15.82
CA SER A 323 -9.17 -5.32 16.69
C SER A 323 -9.95 -6.37 15.91
N GLN A 324 -10.41 -6.05 14.71
CA GLN A 324 -11.14 -6.99 13.86
C GLN A 324 -10.17 -7.97 13.16
N GLY A 325 -9.03 -7.49 12.69
CA GLY A 325 -8.00 -8.28 12.00
C GLY A 325 -6.88 -8.82 12.90
N LYS A 326 -7.06 -8.88 14.22
CA LYS A 326 -6.01 -9.23 15.20
C LYS A 326 -5.29 -10.55 14.93
N GLU A 327 -5.97 -11.51 14.30
CA GLU A 327 -5.42 -12.83 13.97
C GLU A 327 -4.56 -12.82 12.70
N HIS A 328 -4.63 -11.76 11.90
CA HIS A 328 -3.92 -11.63 10.63
C HIS A 328 -2.81 -10.57 10.66
N ILE A 329 -2.74 -9.75 11.70
CA ILE A 329 -1.76 -8.66 11.82
C ILE A 329 -0.47 -9.19 12.45
N SER A 330 0.55 -9.43 11.60
CA SER A 330 1.85 -9.99 12.01
C SER A 330 2.88 -8.96 12.52
N GLY A 331 2.58 -7.67 12.39
CA GLY A 331 3.46 -6.56 12.78
C GLY A 331 2.67 -5.29 13.06
N TYR A 332 3.26 -4.14 12.77
CA TYR A 332 2.62 -2.83 12.99
C TYR A 332 2.08 -2.19 11.69
N THR A 333 1.99 -2.96 10.63
CA THR A 333 1.32 -2.53 9.38
C THR A 333 -0.15 -2.92 9.46
N VAL A 334 -1.02 -1.92 9.42
CA VAL A 334 -2.46 -2.09 9.62
C VAL A 334 -3.26 -1.66 8.38
N PRO A 335 -4.45 -2.21 8.13
CA PRO A 335 -5.32 -1.76 7.05
C PRO A 335 -5.91 -0.37 7.35
N TYR A 336 -5.52 0.66 6.56
CA TYR A 336 -6.06 2.02 6.75
C TYR A 336 -7.45 2.22 6.17
N HIS A 337 -7.73 1.52 5.08
CA HIS A 337 -8.98 1.63 4.32
C HIS A 337 -9.60 0.27 4.12
N ALA A 338 -10.93 0.21 4.10
CA ALA A 338 -11.66 -0.99 3.72
C ALA A 338 -11.57 -1.30 2.21
N HIS A 339 -10.90 -0.46 1.40
CA HIS A 339 -10.88 -0.55 -0.07
C HIS A 339 -12.27 -0.60 -0.71
N ASN A 340 -13.22 0.07 -0.10
CA ASN A 340 -14.57 0.34 -0.57
C ASN A 340 -15.09 1.51 0.25
N ASP A 341 -15.26 2.68 -0.38
CA ASP A 341 -15.68 3.92 0.31
C ASP A 341 -17.03 3.76 1.00
N PHE A 342 -17.96 3.04 0.37
CA PHE A 342 -19.28 2.85 0.95
C PHE A 342 -19.19 2.07 2.27
N ILE A 343 -18.51 0.92 2.27
CA ILE A 343 -18.29 0.13 3.49
C ILE A 343 -17.48 0.93 4.52
N HIS A 344 -16.41 1.60 4.07
CA HIS A 344 -15.51 2.38 4.93
C HIS A 344 -16.25 3.47 5.71
N VAL A 345 -17.12 4.23 5.04
CA VAL A 345 -17.91 5.27 5.72
C VAL A 345 -18.85 4.69 6.78
N PHE A 346 -19.43 3.50 6.54
CA PHE A 346 -20.23 2.82 7.57
C PHE A 346 -19.40 2.46 8.81
N THR A 347 -18.15 2.02 8.64
CA THR A 347 -17.28 1.66 9.78
C THR A 347 -16.88 2.86 10.64
N GLU A 348 -16.89 4.06 10.07
CA GLU A 348 -16.51 5.29 10.77
C GLU A 348 -17.73 6.01 11.37
N THR A 349 -18.83 6.06 10.64
CA THR A 349 -19.96 6.93 10.95
C THR A 349 -21.27 6.19 11.25
N GLY A 350 -21.22 4.85 11.24
CA GLY A 350 -22.39 4.01 11.44
C GLY A 350 -23.41 4.10 10.30
N ILE A 351 -24.60 3.51 10.53
CA ILE A 351 -25.64 3.40 9.51
C ILE A 351 -26.15 4.77 9.07
N LEU A 352 -26.30 5.73 9.97
CA LEU A 352 -26.84 7.05 9.64
C LEU A 352 -25.90 7.83 8.71
N GLY A 353 -24.60 7.87 9.03
CA GLY A 353 -23.62 8.52 8.17
C GLY A 353 -23.40 7.78 6.85
N GLY A 354 -23.34 6.44 6.89
CA GLY A 354 -23.24 5.60 5.70
C GLY A 354 -24.40 5.75 4.74
N LEU A 355 -25.65 5.77 5.25
CA LEU A 355 -26.85 6.01 4.43
C LEU A 355 -26.88 7.43 3.87
N ALA A 356 -26.45 8.43 4.65
CA ALA A 356 -26.33 9.79 4.15
C ALA A 356 -25.31 9.88 2.99
N TYR A 357 -24.15 9.24 3.14
CA TYR A 357 -23.13 9.19 2.10
C TYR A 357 -23.63 8.52 0.80
N ILE A 358 -24.25 7.34 0.90
CA ILE A 358 -24.88 6.66 -0.26
C ILE A 358 -25.98 7.56 -0.84
N GLY A 359 -26.78 8.19 0.01
CA GLY A 359 -27.85 9.10 -0.38
C GLY A 359 -27.37 10.26 -1.27
N LEU A 360 -26.14 10.76 -1.06
CA LEU A 360 -25.55 11.79 -1.93
C LEU A 360 -25.40 11.29 -3.38
N PHE A 361 -24.92 10.06 -3.57
CA PHE A 361 -24.79 9.45 -4.89
C PHE A 361 -26.15 9.12 -5.51
N VAL A 362 -27.08 8.60 -4.71
CA VAL A 362 -28.46 8.35 -5.16
C VAL A 362 -29.13 9.66 -5.60
N CYS A 363 -28.94 10.74 -4.86
CA CYS A 363 -29.49 12.05 -5.20
C CYS A 363 -28.91 12.61 -6.52
N LEU A 364 -27.59 12.54 -6.72
CA LEU A 364 -26.96 12.95 -7.99
C LEU A 364 -27.42 12.07 -9.16
N THR A 365 -27.52 10.75 -8.94
CA THR A 365 -28.06 9.82 -9.94
C THR A 365 -29.48 10.18 -10.31
N PHE A 366 -30.32 10.44 -9.33
CA PHE A 366 -31.72 10.85 -9.56
C PHE A 366 -31.83 12.14 -10.37
N TYR A 367 -31.02 13.16 -10.04
CA TYR A 367 -30.97 14.40 -10.82
C TYR A 367 -30.51 14.17 -12.26
N LEU A 368 -29.54 13.31 -12.46
CA LEU A 368 -29.05 12.94 -13.77
C LEU A 368 -30.11 12.19 -14.60
N LEU A 369 -30.82 11.24 -13.98
CA LEU A 369 -31.90 10.49 -14.64
C LEU A 369 -33.08 11.42 -15.02
N ILE A 370 -33.43 12.39 -14.19
CA ILE A 370 -34.44 13.40 -14.54
C ILE A 370 -33.98 14.25 -15.72
N LEU A 371 -32.73 14.71 -15.72
CA LEU A 371 -32.16 15.45 -16.87
C LEU A 371 -32.27 14.64 -18.16
N LEU A 372 -31.87 13.38 -18.13
CA LEU A 372 -31.95 12.46 -19.27
C LEU A 372 -33.40 12.27 -19.74
N TYR A 373 -34.32 12.00 -18.81
CA TYR A 373 -35.72 11.77 -19.11
C TYR A 373 -36.38 13.01 -19.73
N ASN A 374 -36.20 14.19 -19.12
CA ASN A 374 -36.79 15.45 -19.60
C ASN A 374 -36.30 15.80 -21.01
N LYS A 375 -34.99 15.53 -21.28
CA LYS A 375 -34.44 15.78 -22.60
C LYS A 375 -34.90 14.76 -23.64
N TYR A 376 -34.93 13.49 -23.26
CA TYR A 376 -35.52 12.44 -24.10
C TYR A 376 -36.99 12.74 -24.46
N LYS A 377 -37.82 13.15 -23.48
CA LYS A 377 -39.22 13.52 -23.70
C LYS A 377 -39.36 14.71 -24.64
N ALA A 378 -38.45 15.70 -24.56
CA ALA A 378 -38.50 16.90 -25.39
C ALA A 378 -38.02 16.67 -26.84
N GLN A 379 -37.11 15.73 -27.08
CA GLN A 379 -36.43 15.57 -28.37
C GLN A 379 -36.65 14.19 -29.02
N GLY A 380 -37.21 13.23 -28.30
CA GLY A 380 -37.41 11.85 -28.76
C GLY A 380 -36.14 11.03 -28.86
N ILE A 381 -34.97 11.58 -28.51
CA ILE A 381 -33.67 10.92 -28.54
C ILE A 381 -32.83 11.24 -27.31
N LEU A 382 -31.93 10.33 -26.96
CA LEU A 382 -30.92 10.60 -25.93
C LEU A 382 -29.84 11.53 -26.50
N GLU A 383 -29.75 12.75 -25.96
CA GLU A 383 -28.69 13.67 -26.34
C GLU A 383 -27.31 13.20 -25.88
N LEU A 384 -26.32 13.33 -26.75
CA LEU A 384 -24.93 12.92 -26.54
C LEU A 384 -24.38 13.44 -25.19
N GLN A 385 -24.54 14.72 -24.89
CA GLN A 385 -23.98 15.34 -23.70
C GLN A 385 -24.53 14.76 -22.38
N TYR A 386 -25.81 14.42 -22.33
CA TYR A 386 -26.43 13.87 -21.11
C TYR A 386 -26.07 12.39 -20.92
N PHE A 387 -25.94 11.63 -22.01
CA PHE A 387 -25.41 10.27 -21.96
C PHE A 387 -23.97 10.26 -21.41
N PHE A 388 -23.11 11.17 -21.88
CA PHE A 388 -21.76 11.27 -21.40
C PHE A 388 -21.63 11.70 -19.94
N LEU A 389 -22.66 12.29 -19.33
CA LEU A 389 -22.67 12.55 -17.88
C LEU A 389 -22.80 11.26 -17.04
N LEU A 390 -23.39 10.19 -17.59
CA LEU A 390 -23.46 8.89 -16.88
C LEU A 390 -22.10 8.24 -16.72
N LEU A 391 -21.23 8.35 -17.72
CA LEU A 391 -20.00 7.57 -17.80
C LEU A 391 -18.99 7.94 -16.70
N PRO A 392 -18.61 9.21 -16.44
CA PRO A 392 -17.73 9.56 -15.33
C PRO A 392 -18.29 9.15 -13.97
N PHE A 393 -19.62 9.21 -13.82
CA PHE A 393 -20.29 8.80 -12.59
C PHE A 393 -20.14 7.30 -12.32
N ILE A 394 -20.29 6.48 -13.37
CA ILE A 394 -20.06 5.03 -13.31
C ILE A 394 -18.58 4.74 -12.97
N VAL A 395 -17.64 5.44 -13.61
CA VAL A 395 -16.21 5.27 -13.33
C VAL A 395 -15.90 5.57 -11.87
N TYR A 396 -16.40 6.69 -11.34
CA TYR A 396 -16.23 7.05 -9.94
C TYR A 396 -16.86 6.02 -9.00
N GLY A 397 -18.07 5.53 -9.32
CA GLY A 397 -18.77 4.51 -8.53
C GLY A 397 -18.00 3.19 -8.46
N ILE A 398 -17.41 2.74 -9.58
CA ILE A 398 -16.57 1.54 -9.61
C ILE A 398 -15.30 1.75 -8.77
N ASP A 399 -14.66 2.92 -8.89
CA ASP A 399 -13.47 3.24 -8.09
C ASP A 399 -13.82 3.31 -6.59
N ALA A 400 -14.92 3.95 -6.21
CA ALA A 400 -15.40 4.01 -4.83
C ALA A 400 -15.79 2.63 -4.26
N GLY A 401 -16.30 1.73 -5.10
CA GLY A 401 -16.61 0.35 -4.69
C GLY A 401 -15.39 -0.56 -4.54
N LEU A 402 -14.25 -0.22 -5.13
CA LEU A 402 -13.06 -1.08 -5.16
C LEU A 402 -11.79 -0.44 -4.59
N ASN A 403 -11.81 0.85 -4.29
CA ASN A 403 -10.70 1.64 -3.76
C ASN A 403 -11.21 2.63 -2.70
N PHE A 404 -10.57 3.81 -2.60
CA PHE A 404 -10.88 4.84 -1.59
C PHE A 404 -10.69 6.27 -2.14
N PRO A 405 -11.42 6.66 -3.22
CA PRO A 405 -11.33 8.01 -3.79
C PRO A 405 -11.76 9.11 -2.81
N VAL A 406 -12.56 8.81 -1.76
CA VAL A 406 -12.95 9.77 -0.73
C VAL A 406 -11.73 10.37 0.00
N ALA A 407 -10.67 9.61 0.17
CA ALA A 407 -9.44 10.08 0.81
C ALA A 407 -8.51 10.85 -0.15
N ARG A 408 -8.82 10.98 -1.44
CA ARG A 408 -7.93 11.49 -2.49
C ARG A 408 -8.35 12.87 -3.02
N PRO A 409 -7.62 13.98 -2.69
CA PRO A 409 -7.98 15.32 -3.12
C PRO A 409 -8.16 15.48 -4.63
N LEU A 410 -7.34 14.80 -5.44
CA LEU A 410 -7.45 14.76 -6.89
C LEU A 410 -8.83 14.24 -7.35
N MET A 411 -9.29 13.13 -6.76
CA MET A 411 -10.58 12.54 -7.08
C MET A 411 -11.72 13.38 -6.49
N GLN A 412 -11.54 13.98 -5.32
CA GLN A 412 -12.54 14.85 -4.69
C GLN A 412 -12.73 16.16 -5.44
N SER A 413 -11.67 16.79 -5.95
CA SER A 413 -11.78 17.97 -6.82
C SER A 413 -12.44 17.66 -8.16
N SER A 414 -12.12 16.49 -8.74
CA SER A 414 -12.77 16.00 -9.98
C SER A 414 -14.26 15.72 -9.74
N LEU A 415 -14.61 15.09 -8.62
CA LEU A 415 -16.01 14.88 -8.20
C LEU A 415 -16.73 16.21 -7.98
N ALA A 416 -16.05 17.20 -7.37
CA ALA A 416 -16.64 18.51 -7.10
C ALA A 416 -16.99 19.26 -8.39
N LEU A 417 -16.10 19.28 -9.38
CA LEU A 417 -16.37 19.84 -10.70
C LEU A 417 -17.53 19.13 -11.39
N PHE A 418 -17.56 17.81 -11.30
CA PHE A 418 -18.57 16.99 -11.94
C PHE A 418 -19.95 17.09 -11.25
N ALA A 419 -20.00 17.01 -9.92
CA ALA A 419 -21.24 17.20 -9.14
C ALA A 419 -21.78 18.62 -9.29
N GLY A 420 -20.89 19.64 -9.28
CA GLY A 420 -21.26 21.02 -9.58
C GLY A 420 -21.87 21.20 -10.97
N LEU A 421 -21.35 20.45 -11.96
CA LEU A 421 -21.90 20.42 -13.32
C LEU A 421 -23.31 19.80 -13.35
N ILE A 422 -23.53 18.65 -12.71
CA ILE A 422 -24.86 18.00 -12.63
C ILE A 422 -25.86 18.93 -11.96
N LEU A 423 -25.51 19.47 -10.79
CA LEU A 423 -26.33 20.42 -10.05
C LEU A 423 -26.65 21.67 -10.88
N GLY A 424 -25.62 22.23 -11.56
CA GLY A 424 -25.76 23.39 -12.41
C GLY A 424 -26.69 23.16 -13.62
N LEU A 425 -26.67 21.98 -14.22
CA LEU A 425 -27.56 21.60 -15.31
C LEU A 425 -28.98 21.32 -14.83
N TYR A 426 -29.12 20.58 -13.74
CA TYR A 426 -30.41 20.19 -13.19
C TYR A 426 -31.21 21.40 -12.64
N LEU A 427 -30.57 22.25 -11.83
CA LEU A 427 -31.22 23.37 -11.18
C LEU A 427 -31.48 24.54 -12.16
N ASP A 428 -30.66 24.73 -13.20
CA ASP A 428 -30.89 25.70 -14.25
C ASP A 428 -32.13 25.35 -15.11
N THR A 429 -32.31 24.08 -15.44
CA THR A 429 -33.48 23.63 -16.23
C THR A 429 -34.79 23.71 -15.49
N ASN A 430 -34.80 23.40 -14.19
CA ASN A 430 -36.05 23.31 -13.42
C ASN A 430 -36.54 24.66 -12.82
N ASN A 431 -35.74 25.73 -12.86
CA ASN A 431 -36.08 27.01 -12.28
C ASN A 431 -36.44 28.12 -13.28
N LYS A 432 -36.53 27.83 -14.58
CA LYS A 432 -36.82 28.83 -15.63
C LYS A 432 -38.23 29.45 -15.53
N GLU A 433 -39.16 28.85 -14.78
CA GLU A 433 -40.58 29.25 -14.75
C GLU A 433 -41.01 30.02 -13.48
N GLN A 434 -40.12 30.28 -12.52
CA GLN A 434 -40.47 30.98 -11.29
C GLN A 434 -39.78 32.35 -11.18
N PRO A 435 -40.53 33.44 -10.82
CA PRO A 435 -39.88 34.71 -10.52
C PRO A 435 -38.89 34.52 -9.36
N ILE A 436 -37.66 34.88 -9.59
CA ILE A 436 -36.54 34.67 -8.63
C ILE A 436 -36.62 35.79 -7.60
N LEU A 437 -37.35 35.57 -6.50
CA LEU A 437 -37.15 36.33 -5.28
C LEU A 437 -35.80 35.92 -4.69
N SER A 438 -34.77 36.70 -4.97
CA SER A 438 -33.42 36.45 -4.42
C SER A 438 -33.46 36.59 -2.89
N PRO A 439 -32.77 35.71 -2.12
CA PRO A 439 -32.56 35.94 -0.70
C PRO A 439 -31.92 37.30 -0.48
N LYS A 440 -32.22 37.95 0.63
CA LYS A 440 -31.62 39.25 0.97
C LYS A 440 -30.11 39.16 0.83
N PRO A 441 -29.42 40.10 0.17
CA PRO A 441 -27.95 40.05 -0.03
C PRO A 441 -27.15 39.87 1.26
N LEU A 442 -27.68 40.39 2.37
CA LEU A 442 -27.10 40.26 3.70
C LEU A 442 -27.04 38.77 4.14
N LEU A 443 -28.10 38.00 3.95
CA LEU A 443 -28.13 36.57 4.32
C LEU A 443 -27.11 35.77 3.52
N GLN A 444 -26.96 36.04 2.22
CA GLN A 444 -25.96 35.36 1.36
C GLN A 444 -24.54 35.66 1.84
N LYS A 445 -24.25 36.92 2.15
CA LYS A 445 -22.93 37.33 2.68
C LYS A 445 -22.67 36.72 4.06
N SER A 446 -23.68 36.65 4.93
CA SER A 446 -23.55 36.03 6.25
C SER A 446 -23.21 34.53 6.15
N ILE A 447 -23.83 33.80 5.21
CA ILE A 447 -23.53 32.40 4.99
C ILE A 447 -22.10 32.23 4.45
N LEU A 448 -21.68 33.06 3.50
CA LEU A 448 -20.28 33.01 3.00
C LEU A 448 -19.26 33.38 4.11
N ALA A 449 -19.59 34.35 4.96
CA ALA A 449 -18.74 34.68 6.10
C ALA A 449 -18.63 33.51 7.09
N LEU A 450 -19.72 32.80 7.35
CA LEU A 450 -19.71 31.59 8.17
C LEU A 450 -18.90 30.46 7.51
N ILE A 451 -19.03 30.27 6.21
CA ILE A 451 -18.20 29.32 5.46
C ILE A 451 -16.72 29.67 5.59
N LEU A 452 -16.37 30.95 5.44
CA LEU A 452 -14.98 31.40 5.59
C LEU A 452 -14.45 31.14 7.01
N LEU A 453 -15.29 31.36 8.03
CA LEU A 453 -14.96 31.06 9.43
C LEU A 453 -14.68 29.56 9.67
N LEU A 454 -15.28 28.66 8.90
CA LEU A 454 -15.02 27.23 8.97
C LEU A 454 -13.81 26.80 8.12
N LEU A 455 -13.59 27.43 6.97
CA LEU A 455 -12.51 27.10 6.05
C LEU A 455 -11.13 27.46 6.61
N ILE A 456 -11.01 28.61 7.31
CA ILE A 456 -9.71 29.08 7.85
C ILE A 456 -9.13 28.11 8.91
N PRO A 457 -9.88 27.69 9.94
CA PRO A 457 -9.41 26.66 10.88
C PRO A 457 -9.13 25.33 10.20
N GLY A 458 -9.96 24.92 9.22
CA GLY A 458 -9.74 23.71 8.44
C GLY A 458 -8.41 23.74 7.68
N LEU A 459 -8.07 24.87 7.06
CA LEU A 459 -6.79 25.06 6.41
C LEU A 459 -5.63 25.02 7.42
N ALA A 460 -5.78 25.61 8.60
CA ALA A 460 -4.77 25.56 9.66
C ALA A 460 -4.50 24.13 10.12
N VAL A 461 -5.53 23.30 10.29
CA VAL A 461 -5.41 21.86 10.60
C VAL A 461 -4.59 21.14 9.53
N HIS A 462 -4.87 21.38 8.24
CA HIS A 462 -4.09 20.78 7.16
C HIS A 462 -2.63 21.21 7.15
N ILE A 463 -2.34 22.49 7.43
CA ILE A 463 -0.97 23.00 7.51
C ILE A 463 -0.22 22.36 8.69
N ILE A 464 -0.84 22.27 9.86
CA ILE A 464 -0.23 21.64 11.05
C ILE A 464 0.04 20.15 10.77
N SER A 465 -0.94 19.43 10.20
CA SER A 465 -0.78 18.03 9.82
C SER A 465 0.35 17.83 8.79
N PHE A 466 0.42 18.68 7.78
CA PHE A 466 1.49 18.64 6.78
C PHE A 466 2.88 18.84 7.39
N ARG A 467 3.03 19.85 8.26
CA ARG A 467 4.30 20.10 8.98
C ARG A 467 4.70 18.91 9.86
N SER A 468 3.73 18.30 10.54
CA SER A 468 3.97 17.10 11.33
C SER A 468 4.47 15.96 10.45
N LEU A 469 3.82 15.71 9.30
CA LEU A 469 4.20 14.65 8.35
C LEU A 469 5.60 14.87 7.74
N GLN A 470 6.04 16.12 7.57
CA GLN A 470 7.42 16.42 7.17
C GLN A 470 8.43 15.99 8.26
N LYS A 471 8.10 16.23 9.54
CA LYS A 471 8.97 15.93 10.68
C LYS A 471 8.94 14.46 11.10
N GLN A 472 7.90 13.72 10.80
CA GLN A 472 7.78 12.30 11.11
C GLN A 472 8.72 11.40 10.26
N GLY A 473 9.21 11.88 9.12
CA GLY A 473 10.04 11.08 8.20
C GLY A 473 11.26 10.44 8.87
N PRO A 474 12.13 11.19 9.55
CA PRO A 474 13.28 10.63 10.26
C PRO A 474 12.88 9.62 11.36
N LEU A 475 11.81 9.91 12.12
CA LEU A 475 11.32 9.01 13.17
C LEU A 475 10.88 7.66 12.61
N LEU A 476 10.12 7.65 11.52
CA LEU A 476 9.67 6.43 10.85
C LEU A 476 10.83 5.69 10.16
N TYR A 477 11.76 6.44 9.57
CA TYR A 477 12.95 5.83 8.96
C TYR A 477 13.78 5.07 10.00
N GLU A 478 14.10 5.69 11.14
CA GLU A 478 14.85 5.05 12.21
C GLU A 478 14.10 3.88 12.85
N PHE A 479 12.78 4.02 13.03
CA PHE A 479 11.94 2.94 13.53
C PHE A 479 11.99 1.70 12.61
N ASN A 480 11.86 1.90 11.31
CA ASN A 480 11.89 0.80 10.33
C ASN A 480 13.26 0.14 10.20
N ASN A 481 14.34 0.87 10.49
CA ASN A 481 15.71 0.37 10.42
C ASN A 481 16.29 -0.01 11.80
N ALA A 482 15.46 -0.02 12.84
CA ALA A 482 15.87 -0.27 14.23
C ALA A 482 17.06 0.62 14.70
N GLN A 483 17.07 1.86 14.23
CA GLN A 483 18.03 2.91 14.60
C GLN A 483 17.37 3.89 15.58
N TYR A 484 18.14 4.50 16.48
CA TYR A 484 17.61 5.40 17.50
C TYR A 484 18.61 6.54 17.79
N ASN A 485 18.97 7.29 16.73
CA ASN A 485 20.03 8.31 16.77
C ASN A 485 19.49 9.75 16.92
N LEU A 486 18.16 9.94 16.81
CA LEU A 486 17.56 11.26 16.93
C LEU A 486 17.87 11.92 18.28
N THR A 487 18.35 13.15 18.24
CA THR A 487 18.63 13.95 19.41
C THR A 487 17.36 14.40 20.11
N ARG A 488 17.47 14.82 21.37
CA ARG A 488 16.36 15.37 22.15
C ARG A 488 15.69 16.55 21.43
N ALA A 489 16.46 17.47 20.90
CA ALA A 489 15.95 18.63 20.19
C ALA A 489 15.12 18.24 18.93
N GLN A 490 15.57 17.23 18.19
CA GLN A 490 14.84 16.71 17.04
C GLN A 490 13.53 16.02 17.46
N LEU A 491 13.55 15.28 18.56
CA LEU A 491 12.34 14.67 19.10
C LEU A 491 11.33 15.70 19.60
N ASP A 492 11.80 16.76 20.28
CA ASP A 492 10.95 17.82 20.81
C ASP A 492 10.29 18.65 19.70
N ASP A 493 10.95 18.75 18.52
CA ASP A 493 10.39 19.40 17.33
C ASP A 493 9.25 18.60 16.65
N ILE A 494 9.15 17.29 16.92
CA ILE A 494 8.05 16.46 16.44
C ILE A 494 6.87 16.59 17.41
N SER A 495 5.76 17.21 17.00
CA SER A 495 4.53 17.23 17.80
C SER A 495 4.02 15.81 18.04
N HIS A 496 3.46 15.56 19.23
CA HIS A 496 2.90 14.27 19.62
C HIS A 496 1.49 14.36 20.23
N ASP A 497 0.92 15.57 20.26
CA ASP A 497 -0.45 15.81 20.72
C ASP A 497 -1.40 16.08 19.56
N PHE A 498 -0.91 16.74 18.49
CA PHE A 498 -1.69 17.04 17.31
C PHE A 498 -0.79 17.19 16.06
N PRO A 499 -0.84 16.26 15.11
CA PRO A 499 -1.37 14.88 15.20
C PRO A 499 -0.68 14.06 16.30
N ASN A 500 -1.43 13.11 16.88
CA ASN A 500 -0.89 12.21 17.93
C ASN A 500 -0.51 10.81 17.38
N LEU A 501 -0.94 10.50 16.16
CA LEU A 501 -0.53 9.31 15.43
C LEU A 501 0.33 9.68 14.22
N THR A 502 1.23 8.77 13.84
CA THR A 502 1.91 8.82 12.55
C THR A 502 0.92 8.50 11.42
N GLU A 503 1.33 8.70 10.16
CA GLU A 503 0.57 8.21 9.02
C GLU A 503 0.28 6.71 9.12
N THR A 504 1.22 5.94 9.69
CA THR A 504 1.10 4.49 9.87
C THR A 504 0.33 4.09 11.13
N ALA A 505 -0.49 4.96 11.69
CA ALA A 505 -1.29 4.77 12.89
C ALA A 505 -0.49 4.40 14.16
N MET A 506 0.83 4.60 14.16
CA MET A 506 1.67 4.40 15.34
C MET A 506 1.57 5.59 16.28
N PRO A 507 1.43 5.37 17.60
CA PRO A 507 1.41 6.45 18.59
C PRO A 507 2.77 7.17 18.67
N ILE A 508 2.80 8.46 18.33
CA ILE A 508 4.05 9.24 18.31
C ILE A 508 4.70 9.29 19.70
N LYS A 509 3.90 9.41 20.75
CA LYS A 509 4.39 9.38 22.14
C LYS A 509 5.14 8.07 22.44
N SER A 510 4.53 6.93 22.12
CA SER A 510 5.17 5.63 22.36
C SER A 510 6.43 5.45 21.49
N MET A 511 6.45 5.95 20.28
CA MET A 511 7.67 5.90 19.44
C MET A 511 8.81 6.70 20.06
N LYS A 512 8.54 7.93 20.55
CA LYS A 512 9.52 8.76 21.25
C LYS A 512 10.01 8.15 22.57
N ALA A 513 9.16 7.41 23.26
CA ALA A 513 9.47 6.77 24.55
C ALA A 513 10.74 5.91 24.49
N ARG A 514 10.96 5.21 23.37
CA ARG A 514 12.17 4.39 23.18
C ARG A 514 13.45 5.22 23.21
N TYR A 515 13.45 6.38 22.56
CA TYR A 515 14.61 7.30 22.57
C TYR A 515 14.89 7.85 23.95
N TYR A 516 13.85 8.27 24.67
CA TYR A 516 14.00 8.77 26.04
C TYR A 516 14.56 7.72 26.97
N TYR A 517 14.14 6.45 26.81
CA TYR A 517 14.70 5.35 27.58
C TYR A 517 16.20 5.15 27.30
N LEU A 518 16.60 5.14 26.03
CA LEU A 518 17.99 4.98 25.61
C LEU A 518 18.87 6.18 26.03
N GLN A 519 18.30 7.38 26.12
CA GLN A 519 18.98 8.60 26.61
C GLN A 519 19.01 8.67 28.16
N GLY A 520 18.55 7.65 28.87
CA GLY A 520 18.60 7.56 30.32
C GLY A 520 17.39 8.17 31.04
N ASN A 521 16.45 8.79 30.33
CA ASN A 521 15.25 9.40 30.91
C ASN A 521 14.12 8.35 31.06
N LYS A 522 14.33 7.40 31.98
CA LYS A 522 13.50 6.22 32.13
C LYS A 522 12.07 6.52 32.59
N GLU A 523 11.90 7.43 33.53
CA GLU A 523 10.59 7.80 34.06
C GLU A 523 9.67 8.36 32.98
N GLU A 524 10.16 9.33 32.21
CA GLU A 524 9.42 9.92 31.10
C GLU A 524 9.13 8.88 29.99
N ALA A 525 10.09 8.00 29.72
CA ALA A 525 9.91 6.92 28.75
C ALA A 525 8.75 5.98 29.15
N HIS A 526 8.70 5.57 30.41
CA HIS A 526 7.62 4.74 30.93
C HIS A 526 6.25 5.42 30.86
N LYS A 527 6.20 6.72 31.14
CA LYS A 527 4.98 7.52 31.06
C LYS A 527 4.52 7.65 29.62
N MET A 528 5.40 8.09 28.71
CA MET A 528 5.06 8.30 27.30
C MET A 528 4.67 7.01 26.56
N ALA A 529 5.27 5.87 26.92
CA ALA A 529 4.89 4.59 26.34
C ALA A 529 3.39 4.29 26.57
N LEU A 530 2.91 4.47 27.81
CA LEU A 530 1.50 4.21 28.16
C LEU A 530 0.54 5.34 27.77
N GLU A 531 0.99 6.58 27.74
CA GLU A 531 0.18 7.69 27.23
C GLU A 531 -0.11 7.50 25.73
N GLY A 532 0.89 7.06 24.96
CA GLY A 532 0.69 6.75 23.55
C GLY A 532 -0.26 5.55 23.31
N SER A 533 -0.33 4.60 24.25
CA SER A 533 -1.33 3.51 24.15
C SER A 533 -2.78 4.02 24.21
N LYS A 534 -3.03 5.22 24.76
CA LYS A 534 -4.37 5.84 24.74
C LYS A 534 -4.69 6.42 23.36
N ASP A 535 -3.68 6.85 22.60
CA ASP A 535 -3.84 7.40 21.27
C ASP A 535 -4.22 6.31 20.24
N ASN A 536 -3.66 5.09 20.39
CA ASN A 536 -4.09 3.89 19.66
C ASN A 536 -4.11 2.68 20.60
N PRO A 537 -5.25 2.38 21.23
CA PRO A 537 -5.36 1.32 22.22
C PRO A 537 -5.38 -0.10 21.63
N GLN A 538 -5.52 -0.23 20.31
CA GLN A 538 -5.65 -1.52 19.64
C GLN A 538 -4.31 -2.11 19.16
N ILE A 539 -3.25 -1.28 19.08
CA ILE A 539 -1.96 -1.72 18.54
C ILE A 539 -1.02 -2.27 19.61
N PHE A 540 -1.28 -2.00 20.88
CA PHE A 540 -0.53 -2.47 22.06
C PHE A 540 0.98 -2.21 22.00
N PHE A 541 1.42 -1.24 21.19
CA PHE A 541 2.83 -0.92 21.01
C PHE A 541 3.46 -0.34 22.28
N GLY A 542 2.73 0.51 22.99
CA GLY A 542 3.19 1.10 24.25
C GLY A 542 3.35 0.06 25.36
N GLU A 543 2.44 -0.90 25.45
CA GLU A 543 2.52 -2.02 26.39
C GLU A 543 3.74 -2.89 26.08
N ASN A 544 3.98 -3.21 24.81
CA ASN A 544 5.14 -3.99 24.40
C ASN A 544 6.47 -3.27 24.74
N LEU A 545 6.55 -1.95 24.52
CA LEU A 545 7.70 -1.14 24.93
C LEU A 545 7.88 -1.11 26.46
N LYS A 546 6.79 -0.92 27.19
CA LYS A 546 6.80 -0.94 28.67
C LYS A 546 7.34 -2.26 29.20
N ALA A 547 6.90 -3.39 28.61
CA ALA A 547 7.42 -4.71 28.94
C ALA A 547 8.92 -4.81 28.68
N GLN A 548 9.38 -4.30 27.53
CA GLN A 548 10.81 -4.29 27.18
C GLN A 548 11.64 -3.49 28.20
N PHE A 549 11.20 -2.30 28.57
CA PHE A 549 11.90 -1.45 29.54
C PHE A 549 11.98 -2.12 30.91
N LEU A 550 10.86 -2.65 31.41
CA LEU A 550 10.79 -3.35 32.68
C LEU A 550 11.66 -4.59 32.72
N LEU A 551 11.71 -5.36 31.63
CA LEU A 551 12.57 -6.54 31.54
C LEU A 551 14.05 -6.16 31.60
N GLN A 552 14.46 -5.08 30.95
CA GLN A 552 15.83 -4.52 31.01
C GLN A 552 16.19 -4.01 32.40
N GLU A 553 15.18 -3.57 33.18
CA GLU A 553 15.36 -3.14 34.58
C GLU A 553 15.32 -4.31 35.58
N GLY A 554 15.17 -5.55 35.14
CA GLY A 554 15.06 -6.74 35.98
C GLY A 554 13.70 -6.89 36.68
N LYS A 555 12.69 -6.07 36.31
CA LYS A 555 11.34 -6.12 36.90
C LYS A 555 10.47 -7.14 36.16
N ILE A 556 10.81 -8.44 36.28
CA ILE A 556 10.32 -9.52 35.44
C ILE A 556 8.79 -9.66 35.55
N ASP A 557 8.21 -9.65 36.78
CA ASP A 557 6.76 -9.84 36.97
C ASP A 557 5.95 -8.70 36.32
N SER A 558 6.41 -7.47 36.47
CA SER A 558 5.77 -6.34 35.83
C SER A 558 5.91 -6.40 34.31
N ALA A 559 7.08 -6.79 33.78
CA ALA A 559 7.31 -6.97 32.34
C ALA A 559 6.38 -8.04 31.78
N TYR A 560 6.20 -9.16 32.48
CA TYR A 560 5.28 -10.23 32.10
C TYR A 560 3.84 -9.74 31.93
N VAL A 561 3.32 -8.95 32.89
CA VAL A 561 1.94 -8.42 32.81
C VAL A 561 1.71 -7.61 31.55
N TYR A 562 2.64 -6.70 31.23
CA TYR A 562 2.52 -5.87 30.00
C TYR A 562 2.77 -6.65 28.71
N ALA A 563 3.72 -7.58 28.70
CA ALA A 563 3.98 -8.45 27.55
C ALA A 563 2.79 -9.37 27.26
N LYS A 564 2.21 -9.98 28.31
CA LYS A 564 1.00 -10.80 28.18
C LYS A 564 -0.16 -10.00 27.62
N LYS A 565 -0.42 -8.80 28.16
CA LYS A 565 -1.46 -7.90 27.64
C LYS A 565 -1.26 -7.59 26.15
N ALA A 566 -0.03 -7.27 25.72
CA ALA A 566 0.27 -6.98 24.33
C ALA A 566 0.07 -8.21 23.43
N PHE A 567 0.51 -9.38 23.88
CA PHE A 567 0.35 -10.64 23.16
C PHE A 567 -1.13 -11.05 23.04
N GLU A 568 -1.90 -11.03 24.11
CA GLU A 568 -3.33 -11.37 24.10
C GLU A 568 -4.14 -10.39 23.23
N GLY A 569 -3.72 -9.13 23.16
CA GLY A 569 -4.33 -8.11 22.30
C GLY A 569 -4.09 -8.37 20.81
N LEU A 570 -2.86 -8.76 20.42
CA LEU A 570 -2.46 -9.06 19.05
C LEU A 570 -1.57 -10.32 19.02
N PRO A 571 -2.17 -11.53 19.07
CA PRO A 571 -1.41 -12.77 19.26
C PRO A 571 -0.54 -13.14 18.04
N ASN A 572 -0.90 -12.70 16.85
CA ASN A 572 -0.10 -12.92 15.63
C ASN A 572 1.00 -11.87 15.42
N ASN A 573 1.11 -10.85 16.28
CA ASN A 573 2.14 -9.83 16.18
C ASN A 573 3.49 -10.39 16.66
N MET A 574 4.46 -10.53 15.75
CA MET A 574 5.75 -11.15 16.04
C MET A 574 6.57 -10.41 17.13
N PRO A 575 6.65 -9.07 17.15
CA PRO A 575 7.23 -8.34 18.29
C PRO A 575 6.59 -8.62 19.63
N HIS A 576 5.26 -8.79 19.70
CA HIS A 576 4.55 -9.11 20.95
C HIS A 576 4.82 -10.55 21.38
N TYR A 577 4.79 -11.48 20.41
CA TYR A 577 5.14 -12.88 20.63
C TYR A 577 6.57 -13.01 21.17
N ASP A 578 7.55 -12.39 20.54
CA ASP A 578 8.95 -12.41 20.98
C ASP A 578 9.14 -11.84 22.39
N MET A 579 8.46 -10.71 22.69
CA MET A 579 8.55 -10.10 24.03
C MET A 579 7.89 -10.96 25.10
N TYR A 580 6.72 -11.54 24.82
CA TYR A 580 6.06 -12.43 25.78
C TYR A 580 6.88 -13.68 26.04
N MET A 581 7.44 -14.31 24.98
CA MET A 581 8.36 -15.45 25.13
C MET A 581 9.58 -15.11 25.97
N LYS A 582 10.20 -13.93 25.81
CA LYS A 582 11.32 -13.46 26.65
C LYS A 582 10.95 -13.34 28.12
N THR A 583 9.74 -12.88 28.44
CA THR A 583 9.27 -12.79 29.82
C THR A 583 8.97 -14.16 30.41
N LEU A 584 8.41 -15.09 29.64
CA LEU A 584 8.19 -16.50 30.05
C LEU A 584 9.52 -17.20 30.31
N VAL A 585 10.53 -16.98 29.48
CA VAL A 585 11.90 -17.49 29.70
C VAL A 585 12.47 -16.95 31.02
N ALA A 586 12.34 -15.64 31.26
CA ALA A 586 12.84 -15.01 32.48
C ALA A 586 12.14 -15.54 33.75
N LYS A 587 10.84 -15.92 33.65
CA LYS A 587 10.05 -16.54 34.72
C LYS A 587 10.22 -18.05 34.80
N ARG A 588 10.84 -18.70 33.81
CA ARG A 588 10.95 -20.16 33.66
C ARG A 588 9.61 -20.88 33.53
N GLU A 589 8.64 -20.26 32.87
CA GLU A 589 7.28 -20.77 32.62
C GLU A 589 7.27 -21.73 31.42
N VAL A 590 7.90 -22.88 31.56
CA VAL A 590 8.20 -23.79 30.44
C VAL A 590 6.96 -24.31 29.71
N THR A 591 5.91 -24.70 30.46
CA THR A 591 4.65 -25.20 29.89
C THR A 591 3.94 -24.13 29.04
N THR A 592 3.90 -22.90 29.54
CA THR A 592 3.28 -21.78 28.87
C THR A 592 4.03 -21.40 27.56
N ILE A 593 5.36 -21.60 27.52
CA ILE A 593 6.15 -21.40 26.27
C ILE A 593 5.64 -22.33 25.16
N ASP A 594 5.39 -23.59 25.46
CA ASP A 594 4.91 -24.57 24.50
C ASP A 594 3.47 -24.24 24.04
N GLU A 595 2.57 -23.87 24.97
CA GLU A 595 1.19 -23.46 24.68
C GLU A 595 1.13 -22.20 23.77
N VAL A 596 1.93 -21.20 24.07
CA VAL A 596 2.02 -19.95 23.31
C VAL A 596 2.56 -20.20 21.91
N PHE A 597 3.57 -21.07 21.77
CA PHE A 597 4.07 -21.46 20.46
C PHE A 597 2.99 -22.13 19.60
N GLU A 598 2.26 -23.13 20.14
CA GLU A 598 1.22 -23.81 19.37
C GLU A 598 0.06 -22.85 19.04
N THR A 599 -0.27 -21.89 19.90
CA THR A 599 -1.27 -20.85 19.62
C THR A 599 -0.85 -19.99 18.43
N VAL A 600 0.39 -19.48 18.41
CA VAL A 600 0.88 -18.62 17.31
C VAL A 600 1.07 -19.43 16.04
N ARG A 601 1.53 -20.68 16.15
CA ARG A 601 1.67 -21.60 15.02
C ARG A 601 0.32 -21.88 14.33
N ALA A 602 -0.75 -22.04 15.10
CA ALA A 602 -2.09 -22.24 14.57
C ALA A 602 -2.59 -21.01 13.78
N LEU A 603 -2.20 -19.79 14.16
CA LEU A 603 -2.59 -18.54 13.48
C LEU A 603 -1.73 -18.24 12.26
N ALA A 604 -0.42 -18.39 12.36
CA ALA A 604 0.54 -17.92 11.36
C ALA A 604 1.22 -19.05 10.54
N GLY A 605 0.93 -20.30 10.87
CA GLY A 605 1.56 -21.46 10.25
C GLY A 605 3.03 -21.68 10.68
N ASP A 606 3.69 -22.61 10.01
CA ASP A 606 5.08 -22.95 10.24
C ASP A 606 6.02 -21.91 9.60
N THR A 607 6.10 -20.70 10.17
CA THR A 607 7.03 -19.68 9.68
C THR A 607 8.38 -19.74 10.37
N LYS A 608 9.45 -19.39 9.65
CA LYS A 608 10.81 -19.39 10.18
C LYS A 608 10.95 -18.60 11.49
N ILE A 609 10.35 -17.42 11.55
CA ILE A 609 10.48 -16.53 12.71
C ILE A 609 9.86 -17.15 13.98
N ILE A 610 8.70 -17.80 13.86
CA ILE A 610 8.01 -18.45 14.98
C ILE A 610 8.87 -19.57 15.54
N TRP A 611 9.39 -20.44 14.68
CA TRP A 611 10.28 -21.51 15.08
C TRP A 611 11.59 -21.00 15.70
N THR A 612 12.19 -19.94 15.14
CA THR A 612 13.41 -19.36 15.69
C THR A 612 13.20 -18.83 17.12
N ILE A 613 12.10 -18.11 17.37
CA ILE A 613 11.77 -17.60 18.69
C ILE A 613 11.53 -18.75 19.67
N TYR A 614 10.79 -19.78 19.25
CA TYR A 614 10.47 -20.93 20.08
C TYR A 614 11.71 -21.73 20.46
N ILE A 615 12.53 -22.16 19.49
CA ILE A 615 13.74 -22.95 19.75
C ILE A 615 14.72 -22.17 20.64
N ARG A 616 14.86 -20.86 20.44
CA ARG A 616 15.67 -20.01 21.32
C ARG A 616 15.13 -19.99 22.75
N SER A 617 13.81 -19.98 22.93
CA SER A 617 13.19 -20.03 24.26
C SER A 617 13.41 -21.40 24.95
N LEU A 618 13.30 -22.49 24.19
CA LEU A 618 13.62 -23.84 24.70
C LEU A 618 15.10 -23.94 25.09
N ALA A 619 16.02 -23.42 24.30
CA ALA A 619 17.44 -23.44 24.59
C ALA A 619 17.83 -22.67 25.87
N GLN A 620 17.00 -21.72 26.31
CA GLN A 620 17.23 -20.96 27.54
C GLN A 620 16.52 -21.53 28.75
N THR A 621 15.52 -22.41 28.57
CA THR A 621 14.69 -22.92 29.66
C THR A 621 14.80 -24.40 29.90
N ARG A 622 15.17 -25.21 28.91
CA ARG A 622 15.33 -26.64 28.98
C ARG A 622 16.81 -27.01 29.25
N SER A 623 17.05 -28.17 29.84
CA SER A 623 18.40 -28.65 30.04
C SER A 623 19.09 -29.07 28.73
N LEU A 624 20.42 -29.07 28.75
CA LEU A 624 21.20 -29.55 27.63
C LEU A 624 20.87 -31.02 27.33
N GLY A 625 20.60 -31.33 26.08
CA GLY A 625 20.25 -32.67 25.64
C GLY A 625 18.80 -33.09 25.97
N ASP A 626 17.93 -32.14 26.35
CA ASP A 626 16.51 -32.44 26.59
C ASP A 626 15.88 -33.04 25.31
N PRO A 627 15.31 -34.27 25.36
CA PRO A 627 14.84 -34.96 24.15
C PRO A 627 13.70 -34.22 23.43
N PHE A 628 12.82 -33.56 24.19
CA PHE A 628 11.73 -32.77 23.59
C PHE A 628 12.23 -31.53 22.84
N ALA A 629 13.15 -30.78 23.48
CA ALA A 629 13.71 -29.60 22.85
C ALA A 629 14.54 -29.95 21.62
N MET A 630 15.27 -31.07 21.67
CA MET A 630 16.03 -31.58 20.52
C MET A 630 15.12 -32.01 19.35
N ASP A 631 14.01 -32.70 19.63
CA ASP A 631 13.02 -33.10 18.64
C ASP A 631 12.41 -31.87 17.94
N LYS A 632 11.98 -30.87 18.70
CA LYS A 632 11.47 -29.62 18.15
C LYS A 632 12.51 -28.85 17.32
N ALA A 633 13.75 -28.81 17.77
CA ALA A 633 14.85 -28.20 17.02
C ALA A 633 15.18 -28.97 15.73
N ALA A 634 15.15 -30.30 15.78
CA ALA A 634 15.32 -31.15 14.58
C ALA A 634 14.18 -30.90 13.57
N THR A 635 12.94 -30.80 14.05
CA THR A 635 11.76 -30.47 13.24
C THR A 635 11.93 -29.10 12.57
N ALA A 636 12.31 -28.08 13.31
CA ALA A 636 12.57 -26.75 12.77
C ALA A 636 13.69 -26.78 11.69
N TYR A 637 14.76 -27.54 11.94
CA TYR A 637 15.85 -27.68 10.97
C TYR A 637 15.44 -28.48 9.72
N GLN A 638 14.50 -29.41 9.83
CA GLN A 638 13.93 -30.10 8.66
C GLN A 638 13.09 -29.15 7.79
N LEU A 639 12.33 -28.27 8.42
CA LEU A 639 11.55 -27.25 7.71
C LEU A 639 12.44 -26.17 7.07
N TYR A 640 13.55 -25.80 7.73
CA TYR A 640 14.43 -24.71 7.32
C TYR A 640 15.92 -25.15 7.27
N PRO A 641 16.30 -26.12 6.41
CA PRO A 641 17.63 -26.75 6.44
C PRO A 641 18.79 -25.82 5.99
N LYS A 642 18.47 -24.66 5.41
CA LYS A 642 19.45 -23.64 4.98
C LYS A 642 19.55 -22.47 5.96
N ASP A 643 18.80 -22.47 7.05
CA ASP A 643 18.82 -21.37 8.01
C ASP A 643 19.89 -21.60 9.09
N GLU A 644 20.93 -20.77 9.05
CA GLU A 644 22.08 -20.85 9.98
C GLU A 644 21.68 -20.57 11.43
N THR A 645 20.66 -19.75 11.68
CA THR A 645 20.18 -19.45 13.06
C THR A 645 19.52 -20.67 13.69
N ILE A 646 18.61 -21.31 12.98
CA ILE A 646 17.94 -22.54 13.43
C ILE A 646 18.96 -23.65 13.61
N PHE A 647 19.88 -23.79 12.68
CA PHE A 647 20.95 -24.79 12.77
C PHE A 647 21.85 -24.54 13.99
N SER A 648 22.25 -23.30 14.25
CA SER A 648 23.04 -22.94 15.42
C SER A 648 22.31 -23.23 16.74
N LEU A 649 21.00 -22.89 16.82
CA LEU A 649 20.18 -23.18 17.99
C LEU A 649 20.03 -24.71 18.22
N TYR A 650 19.87 -25.50 17.16
CA TYR A 650 19.83 -26.96 17.26
C TYR A 650 21.14 -27.54 17.82
N ARG A 651 22.29 -27.11 17.30
CA ARG A 651 23.60 -27.50 17.82
C ARG A 651 23.78 -27.08 19.29
N MET A 652 23.34 -25.86 19.64
CA MET A 652 23.42 -25.35 21.00
C MET A 652 22.61 -26.21 22.00
N LEU A 653 21.42 -26.67 21.61
CA LEU A 653 20.60 -27.59 22.38
C LEU A 653 21.23 -28.99 22.54
N THR A 654 21.96 -29.43 21.48
CA THR A 654 22.57 -30.77 21.46
C THR A 654 23.89 -30.82 22.22
N TYR A 655 24.79 -29.82 22.00
CA TYR A 655 26.15 -29.87 22.53
C TYR A 655 26.47 -28.80 23.57
N GLY A 656 25.65 -27.80 23.73
CA GLY A 656 25.86 -26.67 24.64
C GLY A 656 26.68 -25.55 24.03
N GLN A 657 26.38 -24.34 24.43
CA GLN A 657 27.03 -23.11 23.90
C GLN A 657 28.53 -23.10 24.17
N GLN A 658 29.00 -23.58 25.36
CA GLN A 658 30.40 -23.58 25.70
C GLN A 658 31.24 -24.47 24.76
N ARG A 659 30.76 -25.69 24.44
CA ARG A 659 31.46 -26.58 23.48
C ARG A 659 31.55 -25.98 22.08
N MET A 660 30.50 -25.29 21.62
CA MET A 660 30.50 -24.61 20.32
C MET A 660 31.52 -23.45 20.28
N VAL A 661 31.60 -22.66 21.36
CA VAL A 661 32.61 -21.57 21.47
C VAL A 661 34.03 -22.12 21.50
N GLU A 662 34.28 -23.20 22.25
CA GLU A 662 35.56 -23.87 22.27
C GLU A 662 35.96 -24.46 20.89
N ALA A 663 34.98 -25.05 20.16
CA ALA A 663 35.18 -25.51 18.80
C ALA A 663 35.55 -24.35 17.86
N GLU A 664 34.92 -23.23 17.97
CA GLU A 664 35.21 -22.05 17.14
C GLU A 664 36.59 -21.43 17.46
N GLN A 665 36.97 -21.40 18.75
CA GLN A 665 38.34 -20.97 19.13
C GLN A 665 39.41 -21.88 18.54
N LEU A 666 39.19 -23.22 18.59
CA LEU A 666 40.09 -24.19 17.95
C LEU A 666 40.09 -24.04 16.41
N ASN A 667 38.95 -23.72 15.80
CA ASN A 667 38.82 -23.47 14.37
C ASN A 667 39.70 -22.31 13.91
N VAL A 668 39.73 -21.21 14.68
CA VAL A 668 40.65 -20.10 14.38
C VAL A 668 42.11 -20.52 14.43
N GLN A 669 42.50 -21.25 15.48
CA GLN A 669 43.88 -21.76 15.57
C GLN A 669 44.23 -22.75 14.46
N ALA A 670 43.28 -23.62 14.09
CA ALA A 670 43.43 -24.56 12.99
C ALA A 670 43.62 -23.86 11.64
N ALA A 671 42.85 -22.81 11.39
CA ALA A 671 42.96 -22.01 10.18
C ALA A 671 44.30 -21.25 10.11
N GLU A 672 44.82 -20.77 11.23
CA GLU A 672 46.15 -20.15 11.31
C GLU A 672 47.25 -21.17 11.01
N ALA A 673 47.23 -22.37 11.62
CA ALA A 673 48.17 -23.45 11.34
C ALA A 673 48.13 -23.87 9.86
N TYR A 674 46.92 -23.97 9.29
CA TYR A 674 46.76 -24.29 7.85
C TYR A 674 47.37 -23.23 6.94
N ASN A 675 47.17 -21.96 7.24
CA ASN A 675 47.75 -20.85 6.49
C ASN A 675 49.27 -20.81 6.60
N ASN A 676 49.83 -21.23 7.75
CA ASN A 676 51.24 -21.38 7.98
C ASN A 676 51.82 -22.69 7.37
N LYS A 677 51.00 -23.47 6.64
CA LYS A 677 51.35 -24.75 6.02
C LYS A 677 51.73 -25.87 7.03
N ASP A 678 51.43 -25.71 8.29
CA ASP A 678 51.46 -26.77 9.27
C ASP A 678 50.19 -27.61 9.20
N PHE A 679 50.11 -28.41 8.15
CA PHE A 679 48.91 -29.16 7.81
C PHE A 679 48.58 -30.26 8.82
N ILE A 680 49.58 -30.83 9.50
CA ILE A 680 49.39 -31.88 10.49
C ILE A 680 48.75 -31.32 11.75
N THR A 681 49.25 -30.19 12.25
CA THR A 681 48.66 -29.50 13.41
C THR A 681 47.28 -28.98 13.05
N ALA A 682 47.08 -28.38 11.87
CA ALA A 682 45.77 -27.91 11.40
C ALA A 682 44.75 -29.05 11.34
N ALA A 683 45.11 -30.20 10.78
CA ALA A 683 44.25 -31.38 10.71
C ALA A 683 43.79 -31.86 12.08
N ARG A 684 44.73 -31.94 13.04
CA ARG A 684 44.45 -32.36 14.42
C ARG A 684 43.51 -31.34 15.12
N LEU A 685 43.72 -30.07 14.92
CA LEU A 685 42.86 -29.03 15.50
C LEU A 685 41.46 -29.04 14.88
N PHE A 686 41.31 -29.18 13.55
CA PHE A 686 40.02 -29.34 12.89
C PHE A 686 39.29 -30.62 13.33
N GLN A 687 40.00 -31.70 13.58
CA GLN A 687 39.47 -32.93 14.18
C GLN A 687 38.88 -32.63 15.56
N GLN A 688 39.61 -31.93 16.42
CA GLN A 688 39.12 -31.54 17.76
C GLN A 688 37.90 -30.62 17.67
N CYS A 689 37.84 -29.73 16.65
CA CYS A 689 36.63 -28.95 16.40
C CYS A 689 35.43 -29.86 16.08
N PHE A 690 35.61 -30.83 15.20
CA PHE A 690 34.55 -31.77 14.84
C PHE A 690 34.14 -32.67 16.01
N ASP A 691 35.06 -33.11 16.85
CA ASP A 691 34.76 -33.88 18.07
C ASP A 691 33.91 -33.08 19.07
N LYS A 692 34.11 -31.76 19.11
CA LYS A 692 33.28 -30.87 19.96
C LYS A 692 31.92 -30.56 19.36
N ASP A 693 31.82 -30.44 18.03
CA ASP A 693 30.59 -30.12 17.31
C ASP A 693 30.43 -30.97 16.04
N PRO A 694 30.04 -32.26 16.19
CA PRO A 694 29.94 -33.21 15.08
C PRO A 694 28.88 -32.87 14.03
N MET A 695 27.92 -31.97 14.33
CA MET A 695 26.92 -31.50 13.35
C MET A 695 27.52 -30.46 12.38
N GLN A 696 28.61 -29.78 12.75
CA GLN A 696 29.26 -28.79 11.91
C GLN A 696 30.24 -29.46 10.94
N HIS A 697 29.70 -30.07 9.89
CA HIS A 697 30.49 -30.82 8.89
C HIS A 697 31.51 -29.99 8.13
N THR A 698 31.53 -28.67 8.26
CA THR A 698 32.60 -27.83 7.74
C THR A 698 33.92 -28.14 8.45
N TYR A 699 33.91 -28.52 9.73
CA TYR A 699 35.08 -28.92 10.47
C TYR A 699 35.68 -30.25 9.92
N SER A 700 34.82 -31.24 9.65
CA SER A 700 35.27 -32.47 9.01
C SER A 700 35.80 -32.24 7.59
N LEU A 701 35.19 -31.35 6.80
CA LEU A 701 35.71 -30.98 5.50
C LEU A 701 37.10 -30.34 5.62
N ASN A 702 37.27 -29.38 6.53
CA ASN A 702 38.55 -28.70 6.74
C ASN A 702 39.63 -29.65 7.29
N ALA A 703 39.26 -30.57 8.17
CA ALA A 703 40.19 -31.63 8.61
C ALA A 703 40.62 -32.49 7.42
N GLY A 704 39.70 -32.93 6.58
CA GLY A 704 40.00 -33.67 5.35
C GLY A 704 40.90 -32.91 4.40
N LEU A 705 40.70 -31.61 4.22
CA LEU A 705 41.55 -30.73 3.40
C LEU A 705 42.97 -30.64 3.98
N ALA A 706 43.11 -30.45 5.29
CA ALA A 706 44.39 -30.38 5.96
C ALA A 706 45.14 -31.71 5.89
N PHE A 707 44.47 -32.84 6.07
CA PHE A 707 45.08 -34.17 5.86
C PHE A 707 45.50 -34.39 4.40
N TYR A 708 44.71 -33.93 3.44
CA TYR A 708 45.05 -34.02 2.01
C TYR A 708 46.34 -33.22 1.67
N GLU A 709 46.43 -31.98 2.11
CA GLU A 709 47.60 -31.14 1.92
C GLU A 709 48.84 -31.71 2.69
N GLY A 710 48.61 -32.31 3.85
CA GLY A 710 49.62 -33.04 4.63
C GLY A 710 49.96 -34.43 4.06
N LYS A 711 49.44 -34.80 2.88
CA LYS A 711 49.64 -36.08 2.18
C LYS A 711 49.20 -37.33 2.98
N GLN A 712 48.32 -37.16 3.94
CA GLN A 712 47.73 -38.24 4.73
C GLN A 712 46.39 -38.67 4.12
N PHE A 713 46.45 -39.27 2.93
CA PHE A 713 45.25 -39.45 2.06
C PHE A 713 44.20 -40.38 2.67
N ASP A 714 44.57 -41.41 3.43
CA ASP A 714 43.60 -42.30 4.07
C ASP A 714 42.77 -41.60 5.14
N GLN A 715 43.40 -40.75 5.95
CA GLN A 715 42.72 -39.94 6.92
C GLN A 715 41.84 -38.86 6.25
N ALA A 716 42.37 -38.25 5.19
CA ALA A 716 41.57 -37.29 4.40
C ALA A 716 40.28 -37.94 3.86
N ILE A 717 40.33 -39.16 3.32
CA ILE A 717 39.17 -39.90 2.82
C ILE A 717 38.14 -40.10 3.93
N GLN A 718 38.55 -40.50 5.13
CA GLN A 718 37.65 -40.72 6.28
C GLN A 718 36.90 -39.44 6.65
N TYR A 719 37.61 -38.30 6.73
CA TYR A 719 37.00 -37.02 7.08
C TYR A 719 36.13 -36.45 5.96
N PHE A 720 36.45 -36.72 4.70
CA PHE A 720 35.54 -36.38 3.58
C PHE A 720 34.27 -37.25 3.61
N ASP A 721 34.36 -38.52 4.02
CA ASP A 721 33.16 -39.36 4.21
C ASP A 721 32.22 -38.79 5.31
N LEU A 722 32.78 -38.29 6.42
CA LEU A 722 32.02 -37.59 7.43
C LEU A 722 31.41 -36.29 6.88
N ALA A 723 32.15 -35.50 6.10
CA ALA A 723 31.65 -34.29 5.49
C ALA A 723 30.53 -34.54 4.45
N LEU A 724 30.49 -35.68 3.80
CA LEU A 724 29.45 -36.10 2.86
C LEU A 724 28.08 -36.33 3.54
N THR A 725 28.05 -36.52 4.86
CA THR A 725 26.79 -36.62 5.62
C THR A 725 26.13 -35.26 5.88
N SER A 726 26.80 -34.15 5.54
CA SER A 726 26.24 -32.79 5.65
C SER A 726 24.96 -32.63 4.88
N LYS A 727 24.06 -31.75 5.34
CA LYS A 727 22.93 -31.27 4.54
C LYS A 727 23.27 -30.09 3.62
N ASN A 728 24.42 -29.47 3.82
CA ASN A 728 24.91 -28.37 2.99
C ASN A 728 25.52 -28.89 1.70
N GLU A 729 24.97 -28.53 0.56
CA GLU A 729 25.39 -29.03 -0.76
C GLU A 729 26.81 -28.57 -1.16
N ASP A 730 27.22 -27.36 -0.76
CA ASP A 730 28.61 -26.89 -1.02
C ASP A 730 29.65 -27.75 -0.27
N THR A 731 29.33 -28.07 1.00
CA THR A 731 30.18 -28.99 1.80
C THR A 731 30.27 -30.37 1.15
N LYS A 732 29.18 -30.94 0.68
CA LYS A 732 29.15 -32.24 -0.01
C LYS A 732 29.90 -32.20 -1.33
N GLU A 733 29.69 -31.19 -2.14
CA GLU A 733 30.36 -31.00 -3.42
C GLU A 733 31.89 -30.97 -3.24
N ARG A 734 32.38 -30.13 -2.32
CA ARG A 734 33.81 -30.01 -2.00
C ARG A 734 34.36 -31.32 -1.43
N ALA A 735 33.66 -31.94 -0.48
CA ALA A 735 34.06 -33.20 0.10
C ALA A 735 34.17 -34.32 -0.96
N LEU A 736 33.19 -34.41 -1.86
CA LEU A 736 33.18 -35.41 -2.93
C LEU A 736 34.37 -35.23 -3.88
N ARG A 737 34.65 -33.96 -4.26
CA ARG A 737 35.79 -33.62 -5.11
C ARG A 737 37.11 -34.03 -4.46
N TYR A 738 37.38 -33.57 -3.25
CA TYR A 738 38.63 -33.83 -2.58
C TYR A 738 38.77 -35.29 -2.13
N LYS A 739 37.69 -36.01 -1.87
CA LYS A 739 37.71 -37.47 -1.71
C LYS A 739 38.17 -38.16 -2.97
N GLY A 740 37.70 -37.77 -4.15
CA GLY A 740 38.17 -38.29 -5.44
C GLY A 740 39.66 -38.05 -5.64
N LEU A 741 40.12 -36.84 -5.35
CA LEU A 741 41.56 -36.48 -5.43
C LEU A 741 42.42 -37.30 -4.45
N SER A 742 41.96 -37.47 -3.20
CA SER A 742 42.64 -38.25 -2.17
C SER A 742 42.76 -39.72 -2.56
N LEU A 743 41.70 -40.34 -3.08
CA LEU A 743 41.71 -41.72 -3.56
C LEU A 743 42.69 -41.90 -4.73
N TYR A 744 42.76 -40.93 -5.65
CA TYR A 744 43.70 -40.97 -6.76
C TYR A 744 45.13 -40.90 -6.27
N GLN A 745 45.45 -39.99 -5.36
CA GLN A 745 46.80 -39.83 -4.76
C GLN A 745 47.20 -41.05 -3.90
N ALA A 746 46.22 -41.74 -3.30
CA ALA A 746 46.45 -42.98 -2.55
C ALA A 746 46.60 -44.22 -3.46
N GLY A 747 46.66 -44.06 -4.78
CA GLY A 747 46.79 -45.18 -5.72
C GLY A 747 45.51 -45.99 -5.94
N ARG A 748 44.36 -45.55 -5.47
CA ARG A 748 43.06 -46.23 -5.56
C ARG A 748 42.27 -45.75 -6.78
N GLY A 749 42.85 -45.86 -7.96
CA GLY A 749 42.30 -45.32 -9.22
C GLY A 749 40.86 -45.71 -9.53
N PRO A 750 40.45 -47.00 -9.46
CA PRO A 750 39.05 -47.40 -9.73
C PRO A 750 38.05 -46.73 -8.79
N GLN A 751 38.38 -46.60 -7.50
CA GLN A 751 37.53 -45.96 -6.51
C GLN A 751 37.46 -44.43 -6.74
N ALA A 752 38.59 -43.80 -7.10
CA ALA A 752 38.62 -42.39 -7.48
C ALA A 752 37.71 -42.10 -8.67
N CYS A 753 37.75 -42.93 -9.70
CA CYS A 753 36.89 -42.78 -10.87
C CYS A 753 35.38 -42.92 -10.56
N ALA A 754 34.99 -43.83 -9.67
CA ALA A 754 33.64 -43.95 -9.22
C ALA A 754 33.16 -42.66 -8.52
N VAL A 755 34.03 -42.04 -7.70
CA VAL A 755 33.72 -40.78 -7.01
C VAL A 755 33.66 -39.60 -7.99
N PHE A 756 34.58 -39.48 -8.96
CA PHE A 756 34.52 -38.43 -9.98
C PHE A 756 33.34 -38.57 -10.91
N LEU A 757 32.90 -39.80 -11.24
CA LEU A 757 31.69 -40.04 -11.99
C LEU A 757 30.45 -39.54 -11.22
N LYS A 758 30.38 -39.86 -9.94
CA LYS A 758 29.33 -39.36 -9.06
C LYS A 758 29.32 -37.81 -8.99
N LEU A 759 30.47 -37.19 -8.81
CA LEU A 759 30.66 -35.74 -8.76
C LEU A 759 30.17 -35.07 -10.04
N LYS A 760 30.58 -35.54 -11.19
CA LYS A 760 30.18 -35.03 -12.51
C LYS A 760 28.67 -35.14 -12.74
N ASN A 761 28.06 -36.25 -12.33
CA ASN A 761 26.61 -36.47 -12.53
C ASN A 761 25.78 -35.65 -11.55
N GLN A 762 26.21 -35.50 -10.32
CA GLN A 762 25.49 -34.75 -9.28
C GLN A 762 25.68 -33.23 -9.41
N TYR A 763 26.84 -32.80 -9.85
CA TYR A 763 27.22 -31.39 -10.02
C TYR A 763 27.75 -31.15 -11.44
N PRO A 764 26.89 -30.84 -12.45
CA PRO A 764 27.30 -30.79 -13.87
C PRO A 764 28.10 -29.52 -14.23
N LYS A 765 29.26 -29.33 -13.58
CA LYS A 765 30.23 -28.27 -13.86
C LYS A 765 31.28 -28.72 -14.87
N ARG A 766 31.64 -27.85 -15.80
CA ARG A 766 32.66 -28.14 -16.83
C ARG A 766 33.99 -28.65 -16.24
N MET A 767 34.43 -28.09 -15.11
CA MET A 767 35.63 -28.49 -14.43
C MET A 767 35.59 -29.95 -13.96
N TYR A 768 34.43 -30.46 -13.50
CA TYR A 768 34.32 -31.85 -13.04
C TYR A 768 34.26 -32.85 -14.19
N GLN A 769 33.80 -32.43 -15.35
CA GLN A 769 33.94 -33.23 -16.58
C GLN A 769 35.40 -33.36 -16.98
N GLN A 770 36.19 -32.29 -16.89
CA GLN A 770 37.62 -32.29 -17.16
C GLN A 770 38.41 -33.11 -16.13
N GLU A 771 38.09 -32.99 -14.84
CA GLU A 771 38.72 -33.82 -13.79
C GLU A 771 38.39 -35.30 -13.97
N PHE A 772 37.16 -35.67 -14.29
CA PHE A 772 36.82 -37.05 -14.60
C PHE A 772 37.62 -37.58 -15.79
N GLN A 773 37.73 -36.83 -16.88
CA GLN A 773 38.53 -37.21 -18.03
C GLN A 773 40.04 -37.37 -17.65
N LYS A 774 40.57 -36.38 -16.94
CA LYS A 774 41.99 -36.38 -16.53
C LYS A 774 42.37 -37.58 -15.65
N TYR A 775 41.58 -37.89 -14.64
CA TYR A 775 41.94 -38.89 -13.64
C TYR A 775 41.43 -40.30 -13.94
N CYS A 776 40.51 -40.48 -14.92
CA CYS A 776 39.92 -41.77 -15.24
C CYS A 776 40.34 -42.31 -16.61
N PHE A 777 40.72 -41.46 -17.56
CA PHE A 777 41.06 -41.89 -18.92
C PHE A 777 42.51 -41.56 -19.38
N SER A 778 43.28 -40.78 -18.61
CA SER A 778 44.64 -40.44 -18.97
C SER A 778 45.67 -41.58 -18.79
N ASN A 779 45.29 -42.76 -18.26
CA ASN A 779 46.17 -43.92 -18.05
C ASN A 779 45.96 -45.07 -19.06
N THR A 780 45.31 -44.81 -20.23
CA THR A 780 45.18 -45.85 -21.28
C THR A 780 46.26 -45.78 -22.36
N ASN A 781 47.33 -44.95 -22.18
CA ASN A 781 48.48 -44.88 -23.09
C ASN A 781 49.83 -45.01 -22.30
N ASN A 782 50.06 -46.18 -21.68
CA ASN A 782 51.40 -46.71 -21.40
C ASN A 782 51.31 -48.21 -21.32
#